data_b3d94c2c90d3745519f88e769832c34d
#
_entry.id   b3d94c2c90d3745519f88e769832c34d
#
_cell.length_a   1.000
_cell.length_b   1.000
_cell.length_c   1.000
_cell.angle_alpha   90.00
_cell.angle_beta   90.00
_cell.angle_gamma   90.00
#
_symmetry.space_group_name_H-M   'P 1'
#
loop_
_entity.id
_entity.type
_entity.pdbx_description
1 polymer ?
#
loop_
_entity_poly.entity_id
_entity_poly.type
_entity_poly.pdbx_seq_one_letter_code
_entity_poly.pdbx_strand_id
1 'polypeptide(L)'
;MGKMGLQDLESQQSSGMRYTLPSQDPTSALRVISLQRELEFRDQTIKNLESSQSYLNATESNLSNVQDLMTELRGLGVEASTNVAGVEERTGWINQIEASITRLQSLANAKHIDRFLFSGGLVGTPTVSVGREGIQYNGNDLSLLTLTDSGDYLAHNVTGQKALGLLSDAVVGRNDLDPIALETTRIADLNQGQGIAPGAIRFSDGTNQVTIDLANTEFVGDILERVNSSVTLDGREVSASLVDGRLQFQYADGNPGILRIQEVATGRTAGDLGILTNEPAPTLPIVGQSLNPTLRLTTQLSQLNGGAGFPFGDGLRITQGGRNFDVLFTGAETVEDAINLIHRSEAPVIASITPDGRGLQIKSRISGTDFAVGELNGNLAEALGLRTFHGQTRISELNYGQGMQTVQGADLLIRRNDGTELGVDLDSATTIQDVLDTINNHVDNQVVETRITASLAPTGNGIVLTSGIPTVPIVPDPGPIRIRSAGGSQAASVLGLVPRGQSESTAQQVGSEFVFTGSDPNPQEVRGIFNSLTRLRDAIANQDMAAIARSVQLMDQDLERLSLSRGSLGVEQQRIDNLKAIKEESRIALKADESNQIEADMVSVISQLNARQVSYEASLRLLASANQLSLFNYL
;
A
#
# COMPACT_ATOMS: atom_id res chain seq x y z
N MET A 1 46.79 32.33 51.11
CA MET A 1 45.58 31.47 50.93
C MET A 1 44.26 32.15 51.32
N GLY A 2 44.17 33.00 52.36
CA GLY A 2 42.93 33.65 52.79
C GLY A 2 42.31 34.63 51.78
N LYS A 3 43.11 35.37 51.02
CA LYS A 3 42.62 36.40 50.09
C LYS A 3 42.00 35.81 48.80
N MET A 4 42.52 34.72 48.27
CA MET A 4 41.93 34.01 47.12
C MET A 4 40.54 33.42 47.44
N GLY A 5 40.37 32.78 48.59
CA GLY A 5 39.10 32.22 48.96
C GLY A 5 38.00 33.25 49.35
N LEU A 6 38.41 34.51 49.65
CA LEU A 6 37.48 35.64 49.84
C LEU A 6 37.01 36.16 48.49
N GLN A 7 37.90 36.33 47.52
CA GLN A 7 37.60 36.73 46.14
C GLN A 7 36.65 35.72 45.43
N ASP A 8 36.86 34.41 45.67
CA ASP A 8 35.98 33.37 45.11
C ASP A 8 34.54 33.49 45.68
N LEU A 9 34.39 33.70 46.98
CA LEU A 9 33.09 33.88 47.61
C LEU A 9 32.41 35.22 47.21
N GLU A 10 33.17 36.29 47.04
CA GLU A 10 32.66 37.57 46.49
C GLU A 10 32.20 37.41 45.03
N SER A 11 32.95 36.64 44.23
CA SER A 11 32.59 36.33 42.86
C SER A 11 31.28 35.48 42.81
N GLN A 12 31.18 34.48 43.67
CA GLN A 12 29.95 33.65 43.80
C GLN A 12 28.75 34.50 44.26
N GLN A 13 28.97 35.42 45.19
CA GLN A 13 27.91 36.33 45.67
C GLN A 13 27.45 37.30 44.57
N SER A 14 28.37 37.82 43.76
CA SER A 14 28.07 38.80 42.71
C SER A 14 27.46 38.13 41.48
N SER A 15 27.88 36.94 41.10
CA SER A 15 27.42 36.20 39.93
C SER A 15 26.21 35.29 40.21
N GLY A 16 26.00 34.89 41.47
CA GLY A 16 25.03 33.86 41.83
C GLY A 16 25.42 32.44 41.39
N MET A 17 26.63 32.28 40.80
CA MET A 17 27.10 31.01 40.27
C MET A 17 28.12 30.36 41.20
N ARG A 18 28.07 29.04 41.32
CA ARG A 18 28.98 28.22 42.10
C ARG A 18 30.42 28.29 41.57
N TYR A 19 30.56 28.38 40.24
CA TYR A 19 31.84 28.59 39.54
C TYR A 19 31.61 29.45 38.29
N THR A 20 32.56 30.27 37.93
CA THR A 20 32.47 31.15 36.73
C THR A 20 33.32 30.62 35.57
N LEU A 21 34.27 29.77 35.84
CA LEU A 21 35.18 29.16 34.84
C LEU A 21 35.08 27.62 34.95
N PRO A 22 34.97 26.89 33.80
CA PRO A 22 34.96 25.43 33.80
C PRO A 22 36.16 24.76 34.49
N SER A 23 37.29 25.47 34.55
CA SER A 23 38.52 24.99 35.24
C SER A 23 38.39 24.97 36.76
N GLN A 24 37.42 25.66 37.35
CA GLN A 24 37.20 25.70 38.81
C GLN A 24 36.51 24.42 39.31
N ASP A 25 35.55 23.87 38.52
CA ASP A 25 34.90 22.58 38.77
C ASP A 25 34.65 21.84 37.43
N PRO A 26 35.66 21.12 36.91
CA PRO A 26 35.56 20.45 35.60
C PRO A 26 34.45 19.38 35.57
N THR A 27 34.19 18.72 36.69
CA THR A 27 33.19 17.66 36.77
C THR A 27 31.78 18.21 36.64
N SER A 28 31.46 19.25 37.41
CA SER A 28 30.17 19.94 37.31
C SER A 28 29.99 20.62 35.95
N ALA A 29 31.05 21.20 35.40
CA ALA A 29 31.01 21.82 34.07
C ALA A 29 30.69 20.82 32.95
N LEU A 30 31.31 19.63 32.96
CA LEU A 30 30.98 18.57 31.99
C LEU A 30 29.54 18.09 32.15
N ARG A 31 29.06 17.96 33.39
CA ARG A 31 27.65 17.58 33.66
C ARG A 31 26.68 18.64 33.17
N VAL A 32 26.96 19.92 33.35
CA VAL A 32 26.18 21.05 32.83
C VAL A 32 26.10 21.00 31.31
N ILE A 33 27.21 20.81 30.61
CA ILE A 33 27.26 20.69 29.15
C ILE A 33 26.36 19.51 28.69
N SER A 34 26.40 18.38 29.41
CA SER A 34 25.53 17.24 29.12
C SER A 34 24.05 17.57 29.31
N LEU A 35 23.71 18.24 30.42
CA LEU A 35 22.33 18.66 30.72
C LEU A 35 21.83 19.69 29.69
N GLN A 36 22.68 20.64 29.28
CA GLN A 36 22.30 21.63 28.25
C GLN A 36 22.01 20.98 26.91
N ARG A 37 22.79 19.99 26.47
CA ARG A 37 22.49 19.22 25.25
C ARG A 37 21.17 18.48 25.37
N GLU A 38 20.91 17.86 26.50
CA GLU A 38 19.64 17.17 26.76
C GLU A 38 18.45 18.15 26.74
N LEU A 39 18.61 19.34 27.35
CA LEU A 39 17.63 20.41 27.33
C LEU A 39 17.35 20.91 25.91
N GLU A 40 18.38 21.17 25.10
CA GLU A 40 18.26 21.57 23.71
C GLU A 40 17.50 20.52 22.89
N PHE A 41 17.78 19.24 23.11
CA PHE A 41 17.09 18.14 22.47
C PHE A 41 15.61 18.09 22.90
N ARG A 42 15.29 18.27 24.19
CA ARG A 42 13.90 18.34 24.68
C ARG A 42 13.15 19.54 24.13
N ASP A 43 13.77 20.70 24.11
CA ASP A 43 13.18 21.92 23.53
C ASP A 43 12.88 21.75 22.03
N GLN A 44 13.78 21.12 21.27
CA GLN A 44 13.54 20.83 19.86
C GLN A 44 12.39 19.82 19.68
N THR A 45 12.35 18.79 20.52
CA THR A 45 11.26 17.79 20.48
C THR A 45 9.91 18.44 20.79
N ILE A 46 9.83 19.31 21.81
CA ILE A 46 8.59 20.05 22.14
C ILE A 46 8.15 20.90 20.95
N LYS A 47 9.05 21.64 20.30
CA LYS A 47 8.75 22.44 19.11
C LYS A 47 8.24 21.59 17.93
N ASN A 48 8.81 20.40 17.74
CA ASN A 48 8.38 19.46 16.72
C ASN A 48 6.95 18.96 17.01
N LEU A 49 6.64 18.63 18.27
CA LEU A 49 5.30 18.22 18.71
C LEU A 49 4.29 19.35 18.53
N GLU A 50 4.64 20.60 18.86
CA GLU A 50 3.81 21.78 18.65
C GLU A 50 3.49 22.04 17.18
N SER A 51 4.49 21.91 16.30
CA SER A 51 4.30 22.00 14.85
C SER A 51 3.37 20.90 14.34
N SER A 52 3.55 19.66 14.82
CA SER A 52 2.71 18.52 14.45
C SER A 52 1.28 18.71 14.95
N GLN A 53 1.07 19.20 16.18
CA GLN A 53 -0.24 19.52 16.73
C GLN A 53 -0.97 20.59 15.90
N SER A 54 -0.25 21.64 15.50
CA SER A 54 -0.80 22.69 14.65
C SER A 54 -1.23 22.18 13.28
N TYR A 55 -0.43 21.27 12.68
CA TYR A 55 -0.76 20.60 11.43
C TYR A 55 -2.02 19.72 11.56
N LEU A 56 -2.12 18.92 12.63
CA LEU A 56 -3.29 18.08 12.89
C LEU A 56 -4.56 18.92 13.16
N ASN A 57 -4.44 20.04 13.87
CA ASN A 57 -5.57 20.95 14.11
C ASN A 57 -6.08 21.57 12.80
N ALA A 58 -5.18 21.97 11.90
CA ALA A 58 -5.55 22.47 10.57
C ALA A 58 -6.24 21.37 9.74
N THR A 59 -5.75 20.13 9.83
CA THR A 59 -6.34 18.97 9.15
C THR A 59 -7.74 18.68 9.68
N GLU A 60 -7.94 18.67 11.01
CA GLU A 60 -9.25 18.46 11.65
C GLU A 60 -10.26 19.52 11.23
N SER A 61 -9.89 20.80 11.25
CA SER A 61 -10.76 21.89 10.81
C SER A 61 -11.21 21.72 9.36
N ASN A 62 -10.30 21.29 8.46
CA ASN A 62 -10.65 21.04 7.07
C ASN A 62 -11.55 19.80 6.90
N LEU A 63 -11.28 18.71 7.62
CA LEU A 63 -12.13 17.51 7.57
C LEU A 63 -13.53 17.79 8.12
N SER A 64 -13.67 18.64 9.15
CA SER A 64 -14.98 19.12 9.62
C SER A 64 -15.75 19.83 8.52
N ASN A 65 -15.12 20.78 7.82
CA ASN A 65 -15.76 21.49 6.71
C ASN A 65 -16.15 20.54 5.56
N VAL A 66 -15.33 19.52 5.27
CA VAL A 66 -15.65 18.49 4.28
C VAL A 66 -16.87 17.68 4.73
N GLN A 67 -16.91 17.25 5.99
CA GLN A 67 -18.02 16.48 6.54
C GLN A 67 -19.34 17.24 6.53
N ASP A 68 -19.32 18.53 6.89
CA ASP A 68 -20.51 19.39 6.87
C ASP A 68 -21.06 19.51 5.44
N LEU A 69 -20.16 19.75 4.46
CA LEU A 69 -20.53 19.83 3.05
C LEU A 69 -21.10 18.50 2.53
N MET A 70 -20.48 17.36 2.87
CA MET A 70 -20.96 16.04 2.47
C MET A 70 -22.32 15.72 3.10
N THR A 71 -22.57 16.16 4.34
CA THR A 71 -23.85 15.98 5.02
C THR A 71 -24.97 16.78 4.33
N GLU A 72 -24.69 18.03 3.94
CA GLU A 72 -25.63 18.86 3.17
C GLU A 72 -25.99 18.19 1.83
N LEU A 73 -24.97 17.76 1.08
CA LEU A 73 -25.16 17.12 -0.23
C LEU A 73 -25.84 15.75 -0.16
N ARG A 74 -25.61 15.00 0.91
CA ARG A 74 -26.37 13.78 1.19
C ARG A 74 -27.86 14.07 1.35
N GLY A 75 -28.20 15.16 2.07
CA GLY A 75 -29.59 15.63 2.19
C GLY A 75 -30.23 15.89 0.82
N LEU A 76 -29.52 16.60 -0.06
CA LEU A 76 -29.94 16.84 -1.44
C LEU A 76 -30.11 15.54 -2.24
N GLY A 77 -29.18 14.58 -2.09
CA GLY A 77 -29.27 13.26 -2.72
C GLY A 77 -30.50 12.47 -2.28
N VAL A 78 -30.83 12.51 -0.98
CA VAL A 78 -32.05 11.89 -0.44
C VAL A 78 -33.31 12.58 -1.02
N GLU A 79 -33.34 13.90 -1.09
CA GLU A 79 -34.42 14.67 -1.71
C GLU A 79 -34.59 14.27 -3.18
N ALA A 80 -33.50 14.24 -3.94
CA ALA A 80 -33.50 13.82 -5.34
C ALA A 80 -33.96 12.36 -5.56
N SER A 81 -33.77 11.49 -4.57
CA SER A 81 -34.17 10.07 -4.64
C SER A 81 -35.67 9.85 -4.38
N THR A 82 -36.33 10.81 -3.74
CA THR A 82 -37.74 10.68 -3.32
C THR A 82 -38.70 11.55 -4.14
N ASN A 83 -38.17 12.52 -4.87
CA ASN A 83 -39.00 13.51 -5.58
C ASN A 83 -38.83 13.40 -7.10
N VAL A 84 -39.93 13.42 -7.82
CA VAL A 84 -39.95 13.50 -9.30
C VAL A 84 -39.84 14.99 -9.70
N ALA A 85 -38.59 15.46 -9.69
CA ALA A 85 -38.32 16.87 -9.94
C ALA A 85 -38.50 17.30 -11.40
N GLY A 86 -38.93 18.53 -11.60
CA GLY A 86 -38.99 19.20 -12.91
C GLY A 86 -37.58 19.47 -13.47
N VAL A 87 -37.48 19.89 -14.73
CA VAL A 87 -36.20 20.18 -15.40
C VAL A 87 -35.44 21.31 -14.67
N GLU A 88 -36.15 22.35 -14.24
CA GLU A 88 -35.55 23.51 -13.55
C GLU A 88 -34.95 23.12 -12.19
N GLU A 89 -35.66 22.34 -11.41
CA GLU A 89 -35.25 21.87 -10.10
C GLU A 89 -34.02 20.96 -10.20
N ARG A 90 -34.02 20.00 -11.15
CA ARG A 90 -32.84 19.14 -11.42
C ARG A 90 -31.63 19.96 -11.82
N THR A 91 -31.82 20.97 -12.69
CA THR A 91 -30.73 21.89 -13.08
C THR A 91 -30.19 22.65 -11.87
N GLY A 92 -31.06 23.07 -10.95
CA GLY A 92 -30.66 23.67 -9.68
C GLY A 92 -29.78 22.74 -8.83
N TRP A 93 -30.19 21.49 -8.64
CA TRP A 93 -29.43 20.48 -7.91
C TRP A 93 -28.06 20.19 -8.56
N ILE A 94 -28.02 20.03 -9.90
CA ILE A 94 -26.76 19.81 -10.64
C ILE A 94 -25.80 20.97 -10.41
N ASN A 95 -26.26 22.21 -10.55
CA ASN A 95 -25.41 23.41 -10.33
C ASN A 95 -24.90 23.46 -8.88
N GLN A 96 -25.72 23.12 -7.88
CA GLN A 96 -25.30 23.07 -6.48
C GLN A 96 -24.23 21.99 -6.26
N ILE A 97 -24.38 20.81 -6.85
CA ILE A 97 -23.39 19.74 -6.75
C ILE A 97 -22.07 20.16 -7.41
N GLU A 98 -22.09 20.79 -8.59
CA GLU A 98 -20.88 21.26 -9.28
C GLU A 98 -20.14 22.36 -8.49
N ALA A 99 -20.87 23.31 -7.93
CA ALA A 99 -20.30 24.31 -7.03
C ALA A 99 -19.67 23.67 -5.80
N SER A 100 -20.32 22.64 -5.26
CA SER A 100 -19.83 21.89 -4.09
C SER A 100 -18.60 21.04 -4.42
N ILE A 101 -18.52 20.43 -5.59
CA ILE A 101 -17.31 19.74 -6.08
C ILE A 101 -16.14 20.73 -6.15
N THR A 102 -16.36 21.95 -6.67
CA THR A 102 -15.32 22.99 -6.73
C THR A 102 -14.86 23.43 -5.32
N ARG A 103 -15.80 23.58 -4.40
CA ARG A 103 -15.49 23.88 -2.99
C ARG A 103 -14.69 22.74 -2.35
N LEU A 104 -15.09 21.50 -2.60
CA LEU A 104 -14.41 20.31 -2.10
C LEU A 104 -12.97 20.20 -2.61
N GLN A 105 -12.72 20.55 -3.90
CA GLN A 105 -11.37 20.62 -4.46
C GLN A 105 -10.50 21.64 -3.70
N SER A 106 -11.07 22.79 -3.34
CA SER A 106 -10.37 23.80 -2.55
C SER A 106 -10.03 23.29 -1.15
N LEU A 107 -10.96 22.57 -0.49
CA LEU A 107 -10.74 21.96 0.81
C LEU A 107 -9.71 20.82 0.74
N ALA A 108 -9.76 19.97 -0.29
CA ALA A 108 -8.77 18.92 -0.53
C ALA A 108 -7.36 19.47 -0.78
N ASN A 109 -7.26 20.68 -1.39
CA ASN A 109 -6.02 21.38 -1.65
C ASN A 109 -5.65 22.39 -0.54
N ALA A 110 -6.26 22.29 0.64
CA ALA A 110 -5.92 23.13 1.77
C ALA A 110 -4.46 22.96 2.20
N LYS A 111 -3.85 24.07 2.64
CA LYS A 111 -2.44 24.11 3.06
C LYS A 111 -2.33 24.54 4.52
N HIS A 112 -1.27 24.06 5.17
CA HIS A 112 -0.76 24.58 6.42
C HIS A 112 0.73 24.92 6.24
N ILE A 113 1.10 26.19 6.39
CA ILE A 113 2.47 26.69 6.19
C ILE A 113 3.08 26.12 4.88
N ASP A 114 2.46 26.43 3.74
CA ASP A 114 2.84 26.02 2.37
C ASP A 114 2.89 24.51 2.09
N ARG A 115 2.42 23.68 3.01
CA ARG A 115 2.30 22.23 2.85
C ARG A 115 0.86 21.81 2.63
N PHE A 116 0.58 21.06 1.58
CA PHE A 116 -0.75 20.49 1.34
C PHE A 116 -1.05 19.42 2.40
N LEU A 117 -2.27 19.48 2.98
CA LEU A 117 -2.64 18.64 4.13
C LEU A 117 -2.83 17.16 3.75
N PHE A 118 -3.34 16.89 2.55
CA PHE A 118 -3.80 15.56 2.15
C PHE A 118 -2.96 14.89 1.07
N SER A 119 -1.80 15.47 0.69
CA SER A 119 -0.93 14.92 -0.35
C SER A 119 0.01 13.80 0.14
N GLY A 120 -0.13 13.36 1.39
CA GLY A 120 0.78 12.37 2.00
C GLY A 120 2.19 12.93 2.14
N GLY A 121 3.20 12.19 1.66
CA GLY A 121 4.60 12.65 1.67
C GLY A 121 4.94 13.72 0.63
N LEU A 122 4.08 13.94 -0.38
CA LEU A 122 4.27 14.92 -1.45
C LEU A 122 3.71 16.30 -1.10
N VAL A 123 4.07 16.82 0.06
CA VAL A 123 3.50 18.04 0.67
C VAL A 123 3.58 19.32 -0.18
N GLY A 124 4.47 19.36 -1.17
CA GLY A 124 4.61 20.47 -2.12
C GLY A 124 3.71 20.37 -3.35
N THR A 125 3.01 19.26 -3.54
CA THR A 125 2.17 19.00 -4.72
C THR A 125 0.69 19.15 -4.35
N PRO A 126 -0.13 19.86 -5.18
CA PRO A 126 -1.57 19.93 -4.95
C PRO A 126 -2.17 18.54 -4.81
N THR A 127 -3.00 18.34 -3.78
CA THR A 127 -3.60 17.03 -3.50
C THR A 127 -4.41 16.50 -4.68
N VAL A 128 -5.22 17.38 -5.27
CA VAL A 128 -6.05 17.03 -6.44
C VAL A 128 -5.93 18.07 -7.54
N SER A 129 -6.09 17.62 -8.77
CA SER A 129 -6.19 18.46 -9.96
C SER A 129 -7.34 17.99 -10.85
N VAL A 130 -7.90 18.91 -11.65
CA VAL A 130 -8.96 18.59 -12.61
C VAL A 130 -8.29 18.21 -13.93
N GLY A 131 -8.51 16.99 -14.37
CA GLY A 131 -8.10 16.48 -15.67
C GLY A 131 -9.27 16.34 -16.63
N ARG A 132 -9.00 15.85 -17.86
CA ARG A 132 -10.05 15.55 -18.86
C ARG A 132 -10.89 14.35 -18.43
N GLU A 133 -10.29 13.40 -17.72
CA GLU A 133 -10.91 12.15 -17.29
C GLU A 133 -11.63 12.27 -15.94
N GLY A 134 -11.49 13.38 -15.23
CA GLY A 134 -12.09 13.58 -13.91
C GLY A 134 -11.14 14.27 -12.92
N ILE A 135 -11.33 14.02 -11.64
CA ILE A 135 -10.53 14.60 -10.56
C ILE A 135 -9.40 13.65 -10.20
N GLN A 136 -8.16 14.08 -10.47
CA GLN A 136 -6.96 13.29 -10.28
C GLN A 136 -6.32 13.56 -8.91
N TYR A 137 -5.99 12.51 -8.18
CA TYR A 137 -5.14 12.54 -6.99
C TYR A 137 -3.66 12.57 -7.37
N ASN A 138 -2.92 13.55 -6.87
CA ASN A 138 -1.47 13.71 -7.15
C ASN A 138 -0.59 13.39 -5.95
N GLY A 139 -1.18 13.06 -4.80
CA GLY A 139 -0.46 12.66 -3.60
C GLY A 139 -0.03 11.19 -3.58
N ASN A 140 0.47 10.79 -2.42
CA ASN A 140 0.76 9.40 -2.09
C ASN A 140 0.23 9.05 -0.69
N ASP A 141 0.38 7.78 -0.27
CA ASP A 141 -0.12 7.30 1.02
C ASP A 141 0.99 7.20 2.09
N LEU A 142 2.06 8.02 1.96
CA LEU A 142 3.15 8.05 2.91
C LEU A 142 2.83 8.93 4.12
N SER A 143 3.18 8.42 5.30
CA SER A 143 3.06 9.16 6.55
C SER A 143 4.20 10.16 6.72
N LEU A 144 3.88 11.35 7.20
CA LEU A 144 4.86 12.33 7.69
C LEU A 144 5.21 11.97 9.13
N LEU A 145 6.51 11.84 9.40
CA LEU A 145 7.00 11.41 10.70
C LEU A 145 7.65 12.57 11.45
N THR A 146 7.35 12.70 12.74
CA THR A 146 8.03 13.59 13.66
C THR A 146 8.82 12.81 14.70
N LEU A 147 10.04 13.27 15.03
CA LEU A 147 10.87 12.66 16.05
C LEU A 147 10.30 13.01 17.44
N THR A 148 10.04 12.01 18.27
CA THR A 148 9.47 12.16 19.62
C THR A 148 10.47 11.86 20.73
N ASP A 149 11.43 10.98 20.44
CA ASP A 149 12.55 10.63 21.32
C ASP A 149 13.71 10.04 20.52
N SER A 150 14.79 9.63 21.17
CA SER A 150 15.91 8.99 20.50
C SER A 150 15.46 7.67 19.83
N GLY A 151 15.27 7.72 18.51
CA GLY A 151 14.86 6.58 17.70
C GLY A 151 13.33 6.39 17.56
N ASP A 152 12.49 7.16 18.27
CA ASP A 152 11.04 7.04 18.18
C ASP A 152 10.43 8.10 17.25
N TYR A 153 9.56 7.65 16.35
CA TYR A 153 8.84 8.50 15.40
C TYR A 153 7.33 8.37 15.55
N LEU A 154 6.63 9.47 15.33
CA LEU A 154 5.18 9.54 15.33
C LEU A 154 4.69 10.06 13.98
N ALA A 155 3.70 9.37 13.39
CA ALA A 155 3.01 9.86 12.21
C ALA A 155 2.06 11.01 12.59
N HIS A 156 2.12 12.12 11.85
CA HIS A 156 1.33 13.33 12.16
C HIS A 156 0.55 13.88 10.97
N ASN A 157 0.18 13.04 10.01
CA ASN A 157 -0.70 13.41 8.90
C ASN A 157 -1.78 12.37 8.66
N VAL A 158 -2.86 12.78 7.99
CA VAL A 158 -3.86 11.91 7.40
C VAL A 158 -3.77 12.08 5.89
N THR A 159 -3.58 10.99 5.15
CA THR A 159 -3.45 11.05 3.69
C THR A 159 -4.80 11.25 3.01
N GLY A 160 -4.80 11.79 1.79
CA GLY A 160 -6.01 11.96 0.99
C GLY A 160 -6.73 10.64 0.72
N GLN A 161 -5.99 9.53 0.63
CA GLN A 161 -6.60 8.20 0.50
C GLN A 161 -7.39 7.82 1.75
N LYS A 162 -6.82 7.98 2.93
CA LYS A 162 -7.48 7.61 4.20
C LYS A 162 -8.70 8.48 4.49
N ALA A 163 -8.56 9.79 4.29
CA ALA A 163 -9.63 10.73 4.65
C ALA A 163 -10.70 10.86 3.56
N LEU A 164 -10.29 11.01 2.30
CA LEU A 164 -11.15 11.44 1.20
C LEU A 164 -11.43 10.33 0.17
N GLY A 165 -10.75 9.17 0.26
CA GLY A 165 -10.91 8.05 -0.65
C GLY A 165 -10.45 8.35 -2.07
N LEU A 166 -9.24 8.91 -2.24
CA LEU A 166 -8.78 9.44 -3.53
C LEU A 166 -8.09 8.42 -4.45
N LEU A 167 -7.96 7.17 -4.03
CA LEU A 167 -7.48 6.05 -4.84
C LEU A 167 -8.55 4.96 -4.90
N SER A 168 -8.59 4.21 -5.99
CA SER A 168 -9.42 3.00 -6.05
C SER A 168 -8.91 1.93 -5.08
N ASP A 169 -9.76 0.94 -4.81
CA ASP A 169 -9.29 -0.34 -4.34
C ASP A 169 -8.24 -0.87 -5.31
N ALA A 170 -7.28 -1.64 -4.79
CA ALA A 170 -6.27 -2.22 -5.65
C ALA A 170 -6.87 -3.32 -6.52
N VAL A 171 -6.65 -3.24 -7.81
CA VAL A 171 -6.74 -4.42 -8.68
C VAL A 171 -5.50 -5.25 -8.39
N VAL A 172 -5.67 -6.28 -7.53
CA VAL A 172 -4.59 -7.15 -7.07
C VAL A 172 -4.44 -8.32 -8.03
N GLY A 173 -3.21 -8.59 -8.47
CA GLY A 173 -2.89 -9.78 -9.25
C GLY A 173 -3.27 -11.03 -8.47
N ARG A 174 -4.15 -11.86 -9.04
CA ARG A 174 -4.68 -13.08 -8.42
C ARG A 174 -3.70 -14.24 -8.49
N ASN A 175 -2.78 -14.18 -9.44
CA ASN A 175 -1.80 -15.22 -9.70
C ASN A 175 -0.51 -14.91 -8.97
N ASP A 176 0.09 -15.94 -8.34
CA ASP A 176 1.46 -15.88 -7.88
C ASP A 176 2.38 -15.84 -9.10
N LEU A 177 3.24 -14.83 -9.18
CA LEU A 177 4.17 -14.68 -10.30
C LEU A 177 5.36 -15.63 -10.20
N ASP A 178 5.45 -16.41 -9.12
CA ASP A 178 6.37 -17.55 -8.88
C ASP A 178 7.79 -17.27 -9.42
N PRO A 179 8.52 -16.30 -8.88
CA PRO A 179 9.88 -16.03 -9.29
C PRO A 179 10.79 -17.19 -8.86
N ILE A 180 11.73 -17.58 -9.72
CA ILE A 180 12.74 -18.57 -9.34
C ILE A 180 13.79 -17.96 -8.41
N ALA A 181 14.27 -18.75 -7.44
CA ALA A 181 15.39 -18.36 -6.60
C ALA A 181 16.70 -18.35 -7.40
N LEU A 182 17.58 -17.41 -7.09
CA LEU A 182 18.96 -17.31 -7.58
C LEU A 182 19.93 -17.45 -6.41
N GLU A 183 21.21 -17.65 -6.70
CA GLU A 183 22.26 -17.64 -5.66
C GLU A 183 22.30 -16.32 -4.89
N THR A 184 21.95 -15.21 -5.54
CA THR A 184 21.87 -13.87 -4.96
C THR A 184 20.56 -13.59 -4.23
N THR A 185 19.62 -14.54 -4.20
CA THR A 185 18.35 -14.39 -3.48
C THR A 185 18.62 -14.43 -1.97
N ARG A 186 18.07 -13.44 -1.25
CA ARG A 186 18.19 -13.40 0.21
C ARG A 186 17.35 -14.50 0.85
N ILE A 187 17.90 -15.11 1.87
CA ILE A 187 17.21 -16.16 2.65
C ILE A 187 15.90 -15.63 3.27
N ALA A 188 15.89 -14.37 3.71
CA ALA A 188 14.69 -13.73 4.25
C ALA A 188 13.56 -13.57 3.22
N ASP A 189 13.87 -13.62 1.92
CA ASP A 189 12.89 -13.50 0.84
C ASP A 189 12.26 -14.84 0.44
N LEU A 190 12.82 -15.96 0.89
CA LEU A 190 12.33 -17.30 0.59
C LEU A 190 10.99 -17.60 1.29
N ASN A 191 10.31 -18.64 0.84
CA ASN A 191 9.04 -19.10 1.41
C ASN A 191 8.02 -17.95 1.55
N GLN A 192 7.87 -17.15 0.50
CA GLN A 192 6.96 -15.99 0.47
C GLN A 192 7.32 -14.94 1.55
N GLY A 193 8.61 -14.73 1.80
CA GLY A 193 9.11 -13.74 2.77
C GLY A 193 9.15 -14.22 4.21
N GLN A 194 8.83 -15.49 4.48
CA GLN A 194 8.99 -16.07 5.82
C GLN A 194 10.45 -16.47 6.11
N GLY A 195 11.27 -16.58 5.05
CA GLY A 195 12.65 -17.03 5.15
C GLY A 195 12.78 -18.51 5.51
N ILE A 196 13.92 -18.87 6.09
CA ILE A 196 14.18 -20.18 6.66
C ILE A 196 14.51 -20.03 8.16
N ALA A 197 14.13 -21.02 8.96
CA ALA A 197 14.54 -21.07 10.35
C ALA A 197 16.08 -21.19 10.44
N PRO A 198 16.75 -20.29 11.20
CA PRO A 198 18.20 -20.39 11.38
C PRO A 198 18.54 -21.68 12.14
N GLY A 199 19.53 -22.44 11.65
CA GLY A 199 19.89 -23.71 12.27
C GLY A 199 20.91 -24.49 11.47
N ALA A 200 21.09 -25.75 11.86
CA ALA A 200 22.01 -26.67 11.22
C ALA A 200 21.27 -27.81 10.52
N ILE A 201 21.83 -28.30 9.43
CA ILE A 201 21.35 -29.50 8.72
C ILE A 201 22.42 -30.58 8.74
N ARG A 202 21.99 -31.85 8.65
CA ARG A 202 22.86 -32.99 8.69
C ARG A 202 22.80 -33.73 7.36
N PHE A 203 23.97 -34.00 6.79
CA PHE A 203 24.17 -34.90 5.66
C PHE A 203 24.64 -36.26 6.15
N SER A 204 24.12 -37.35 5.57
CA SER A 204 24.53 -38.71 5.93
C SER A 204 24.48 -39.67 4.73
N ASP A 205 25.45 -40.59 4.66
CA ASP A 205 25.45 -41.73 3.72
C ASP A 205 24.86 -43.01 4.33
N GLY A 206 24.35 -42.93 5.56
CA GLY A 206 23.87 -44.07 6.35
C GLY A 206 24.89 -44.60 7.37
N THR A 207 26.18 -44.32 7.18
CA THR A 207 27.28 -44.70 8.10
C THR A 207 27.97 -43.45 8.65
N ASN A 208 28.36 -42.56 7.77
CA ASN A 208 29.01 -41.28 8.12
C ASN A 208 28.00 -40.13 8.12
N GLN A 209 28.29 -39.12 8.90
CA GLN A 209 27.44 -37.92 8.97
C GLN A 209 28.29 -36.66 9.14
N VAL A 210 27.86 -35.59 8.48
CA VAL A 210 28.42 -34.23 8.60
C VAL A 210 27.29 -33.24 8.89
N THR A 211 27.50 -32.36 9.86
CA THR A 211 26.55 -31.31 10.21
C THR A 211 27.13 -29.97 9.80
N ILE A 212 26.34 -29.17 9.09
CA ILE A 212 26.68 -27.79 8.72
C ILE A 212 25.72 -26.81 9.38
N ASP A 213 26.25 -25.70 9.86
CA ASP A 213 25.49 -24.63 10.46
C ASP A 213 25.15 -23.58 9.39
N LEU A 214 23.87 -23.28 9.21
CA LEU A 214 23.34 -22.30 8.26
C LEU A 214 22.77 -21.04 8.97
N ALA A 215 22.96 -20.90 10.29
CA ALA A 215 22.34 -19.82 11.06
C ALA A 215 22.79 -18.41 10.62
N ASN A 216 23.99 -18.29 10.03
CA ASN A 216 24.57 -17.01 9.59
C ASN A 216 24.70 -16.94 8.06
N THR A 217 23.82 -17.55 7.30
CA THR A 217 23.74 -17.39 5.84
C THR A 217 22.79 -16.24 5.51
N GLU A 218 23.16 -15.40 4.54
CA GLU A 218 22.32 -14.28 4.08
C GLU A 218 21.71 -14.56 2.71
N PHE A 219 22.43 -15.29 1.85
CA PHE A 219 22.03 -15.59 0.48
C PHE A 219 21.95 -17.11 0.23
N VAL A 220 21.19 -17.51 -0.77
CA VAL A 220 21.13 -18.91 -1.22
C VAL A 220 22.52 -19.43 -1.61
N GLY A 221 23.34 -18.59 -2.25
CA GLY A 221 24.71 -18.91 -2.61
C GLY A 221 25.59 -19.30 -1.42
N ASP A 222 25.39 -18.67 -0.25
CA ASP A 222 26.12 -19.01 0.97
C ASP A 222 25.87 -20.47 1.40
N ILE A 223 24.64 -20.96 1.19
CA ILE A 223 24.27 -22.36 1.47
C ILE A 223 25.06 -23.29 0.55
N LEU A 224 25.09 -22.98 -0.75
CA LEU A 224 25.81 -23.77 -1.74
C LEU A 224 27.31 -23.81 -1.43
N GLU A 225 27.90 -22.67 -1.13
CA GLU A 225 29.32 -22.55 -0.78
C GLU A 225 29.66 -23.36 0.47
N ARG A 226 28.83 -23.28 1.52
CA ARG A 226 29.06 -24.05 2.77
C ARG A 226 28.96 -25.54 2.55
N VAL A 227 28.00 -26.01 1.77
CA VAL A 227 27.89 -27.44 1.44
C VAL A 227 29.07 -27.88 0.62
N ASN A 228 29.39 -27.19 -0.47
CA ASN A 228 30.47 -27.52 -1.40
C ASN A 228 31.87 -27.52 -0.75
N SER A 229 32.07 -26.66 0.28
CA SER A 229 33.37 -26.56 0.97
C SER A 229 33.52 -27.49 2.17
N SER A 230 32.43 -28.00 2.74
CA SER A 230 32.46 -28.61 4.08
C SER A 230 31.86 -30.01 4.15
N VAL A 231 31.13 -30.48 3.13
CA VAL A 231 30.44 -31.78 3.21
C VAL A 231 31.21 -32.85 2.42
N THR A 232 31.91 -33.70 3.17
CA THR A 232 32.56 -34.90 2.64
C THR A 232 32.11 -36.12 3.44
N LEU A 233 31.60 -37.16 2.77
CA LEU A 233 31.12 -38.41 3.37
C LEU A 233 31.92 -39.56 2.78
N ASP A 234 32.60 -40.34 3.63
CA ASP A 234 33.45 -41.45 3.21
C ASP A 234 34.47 -41.08 2.10
N GLY A 235 35.05 -39.86 2.19
CA GLY A 235 36.00 -39.36 1.19
C GLY A 235 35.36 -38.82 -0.10
N ARG A 236 34.03 -38.85 -0.22
CA ARG A 236 33.28 -38.32 -1.36
C ARG A 236 32.71 -36.93 -1.02
N GLU A 237 33.01 -35.95 -1.83
CA GLU A 237 32.47 -34.59 -1.69
C GLU A 237 31.01 -34.54 -2.16
N VAL A 238 30.17 -33.82 -1.42
CA VAL A 238 28.80 -33.53 -1.84
C VAL A 238 28.79 -32.19 -2.59
N SER A 239 28.24 -32.21 -3.79
CA SER A 239 28.02 -31.04 -4.62
C SER A 239 26.59 -30.52 -4.44
N ALA A 240 26.46 -29.26 -4.07
CA ALA A 240 25.22 -28.49 -4.05
C ALA A 240 25.19 -27.53 -5.23
N SER A 241 24.06 -27.43 -5.90
CA SER A 241 23.81 -26.49 -7.00
C SER A 241 22.38 -25.96 -6.94
N LEU A 242 22.13 -24.88 -7.65
CA LEU A 242 20.79 -24.35 -7.85
C LEU A 242 20.37 -24.58 -9.29
N VAL A 243 19.32 -25.35 -9.50
CA VAL A 243 18.78 -25.67 -10.83
C VAL A 243 17.29 -25.33 -10.85
N ASP A 244 16.88 -24.49 -11.79
CA ASP A 244 15.50 -24.01 -11.92
C ASP A 244 14.91 -23.47 -10.58
N GLY A 245 15.74 -22.72 -9.83
CA GLY A 245 15.36 -22.15 -8.53
C GLY A 245 15.22 -23.15 -7.39
N ARG A 246 15.70 -24.40 -7.57
CA ARG A 246 15.65 -25.48 -6.57
C ARG A 246 17.05 -25.93 -6.20
N LEU A 247 17.24 -26.18 -4.92
CA LEU A 247 18.50 -26.75 -4.43
C LEU A 247 18.63 -28.22 -4.91
N GLN A 248 19.78 -28.56 -5.47
CA GLN A 248 20.08 -29.88 -5.92
C GLN A 248 21.35 -30.39 -5.25
N PHE A 249 21.35 -31.65 -4.79
CA PHE A 249 22.48 -32.25 -4.08
C PHE A 249 22.82 -33.60 -4.68
N GLN A 250 24.10 -33.86 -4.92
CA GLN A 250 24.63 -35.12 -5.40
C GLN A 250 26.09 -35.28 -4.95
N TYR A 251 26.67 -36.44 -5.17
CA TYR A 251 28.12 -36.57 -5.01
C TYR A 251 28.84 -35.91 -6.20
N ALA A 252 29.95 -35.24 -5.93
CA ALA A 252 30.71 -34.50 -6.94
C ALA A 252 31.32 -35.45 -8.02
N ASP A 253 31.54 -36.70 -7.68
CA ASP A 253 32.03 -37.75 -8.61
C ASP A 253 30.93 -38.26 -9.57
N GLY A 254 29.67 -37.83 -9.40
CA GLY A 254 28.53 -38.24 -10.23
C GLY A 254 28.08 -39.71 -10.03
N ASN A 255 28.71 -40.44 -9.15
CA ASN A 255 28.37 -41.84 -8.93
C ASN A 255 27.15 -41.99 -7.99
N PRO A 256 26.33 -43.04 -8.18
CA PRO A 256 25.21 -43.32 -7.28
C PRO A 256 25.68 -43.60 -5.86
N GLY A 257 24.82 -43.36 -4.89
CA GLY A 257 25.10 -43.61 -3.49
C GLY A 257 23.90 -43.23 -2.63
N ILE A 258 23.99 -43.51 -1.34
CA ILE A 258 23.00 -43.06 -0.35
C ILE A 258 23.42 -41.68 0.08
N LEU A 259 22.51 -40.70 -0.04
CA LEU A 259 22.64 -39.38 0.52
C LEU A 259 21.34 -39.00 1.20
N ARG A 260 21.44 -38.55 2.44
CA ARG A 260 20.28 -38.11 3.24
C ARG A 260 20.56 -36.74 3.80
N ILE A 261 19.52 -35.90 3.83
CA ILE A 261 19.54 -34.60 4.44
C ILE A 261 18.47 -34.59 5.55
N GLN A 262 18.89 -34.31 6.76
CA GLN A 262 18.06 -34.40 7.96
C GLN A 262 18.15 -33.14 8.81
N GLU A 263 17.13 -32.93 9.62
CA GLU A 263 17.17 -31.88 10.65
C GLU A 263 18.13 -32.24 11.77
N VAL A 264 18.69 -31.22 12.41
CA VAL A 264 19.46 -31.37 13.65
C VAL A 264 18.55 -31.01 14.83
N ALA A 265 18.40 -31.96 15.75
CA ALA A 265 17.51 -31.83 16.90
C ALA A 265 16.06 -31.50 16.50
N THR A 266 15.50 -30.40 16.99
CA THR A 266 14.14 -29.91 16.68
C THR A 266 14.16 -28.82 15.61
N GLY A 267 15.22 -28.75 14.78
CA GLY A 267 15.34 -27.78 13.69
C GLY A 267 14.27 -27.97 12.61
N ARG A 268 14.10 -26.94 11.77
CA ARG A 268 13.21 -26.95 10.61
C ARG A 268 13.92 -26.43 9.35
N THR A 269 15.22 -26.23 9.41
CA THR A 269 16.02 -25.61 8.35
C THR A 269 15.97 -26.40 7.06
N ALA A 270 16.11 -27.74 7.12
CA ALA A 270 16.04 -28.60 5.95
C ALA A 270 14.62 -28.69 5.39
N GLY A 271 13.60 -28.69 6.26
CA GLY A 271 12.20 -28.64 5.88
C GLY A 271 11.83 -27.32 5.18
N ASP A 272 12.24 -26.19 5.75
CA ASP A 272 12.00 -24.86 5.20
C ASP A 272 12.74 -24.64 3.85
N LEU A 273 13.89 -25.31 3.65
CA LEU A 273 14.61 -25.36 2.37
C LEU A 273 14.02 -26.38 1.38
N GLY A 274 13.02 -27.15 1.79
CA GLY A 274 12.39 -28.16 0.94
C GLY A 274 13.31 -29.33 0.56
N ILE A 275 14.37 -29.58 1.34
CA ILE A 275 15.41 -30.59 1.04
C ILE A 275 15.44 -31.74 2.02
N LEU A 276 14.53 -31.76 2.99
CA LEU A 276 14.41 -32.87 3.96
C LEU A 276 14.13 -34.18 3.25
N THR A 277 14.93 -35.19 3.53
CA THR A 277 14.78 -36.55 2.94
C THR A 277 14.10 -37.52 3.89
N ASN A 278 13.20 -38.34 3.35
CA ASN A 278 12.52 -39.41 4.07
C ASN A 278 13.15 -40.78 3.76
N GLU A 279 12.81 -41.80 4.54
CA GLU A 279 13.13 -43.21 4.24
C GLU A 279 12.14 -43.77 3.20
N PRO A 280 12.59 -44.59 2.21
CA PRO A 280 14.00 -44.88 1.87
C PRO A 280 14.72 -43.66 1.30
N ALA A 281 16.07 -43.67 1.33
CA ALA A 281 16.88 -42.59 0.76
C ALA A 281 16.50 -42.33 -0.71
N PRO A 282 16.37 -41.07 -1.13
CA PRO A 282 15.99 -40.72 -2.50
C PRO A 282 17.11 -41.11 -3.49
N THR A 283 16.74 -41.26 -4.76
CA THR A 283 17.70 -41.37 -5.85
C THR A 283 18.42 -40.05 -6.07
N LEU A 284 19.71 -40.11 -6.40
CA LEU A 284 20.49 -38.91 -6.74
C LEU A 284 20.24 -38.45 -8.19
N PRO A 285 20.25 -37.16 -8.45
CA PRO A 285 20.40 -36.07 -7.49
C PRO A 285 19.16 -35.88 -6.61
N ILE A 286 19.34 -35.46 -5.35
CA ILE A 286 18.23 -34.95 -4.51
C ILE A 286 17.84 -33.59 -5.04
N VAL A 287 16.60 -33.45 -5.47
CA VAL A 287 16.03 -32.16 -5.92
C VAL A 287 15.07 -31.63 -4.86
N GLY A 288 15.37 -30.47 -4.34
CA GLY A 288 14.53 -29.76 -3.36
C GLY A 288 13.23 -29.27 -3.98
N GLN A 289 12.35 -28.79 -3.11
CA GLN A 289 11.12 -28.07 -3.53
C GLN A 289 11.47 -26.66 -4.01
N SER A 290 10.50 -25.97 -4.64
CA SER A 290 10.63 -24.55 -4.95
C SER A 290 10.87 -23.76 -3.66
N LEU A 291 11.84 -22.86 -3.69
CA LEU A 291 12.14 -21.95 -2.56
C LEU A 291 11.18 -20.76 -2.48
N ASN A 292 10.32 -20.62 -3.49
CA ASN A 292 9.22 -19.65 -3.59
C ASN A 292 9.58 -18.25 -3.03
N PRO A 293 10.55 -17.54 -3.63
CA PRO A 293 10.98 -16.23 -3.15
C PRO A 293 9.93 -15.17 -3.42
N THR A 294 9.92 -14.10 -2.60
CA THR A 294 9.09 -12.93 -2.86
C THR A 294 9.58 -12.13 -4.06
N LEU A 295 8.64 -11.53 -4.76
CA LEU A 295 8.90 -10.61 -5.85
C LEU A 295 9.63 -9.34 -5.36
N ARG A 296 10.67 -8.93 -6.09
CA ARG A 296 11.42 -7.70 -5.85
C ARG A 296 11.41 -6.82 -7.10
N LEU A 297 11.61 -5.51 -6.94
CA LEU A 297 11.73 -4.60 -8.09
C LEU A 297 12.83 -5.04 -9.06
N THR A 298 13.92 -5.59 -8.54
CA THR A 298 15.06 -6.10 -9.32
C THR A 298 14.86 -7.49 -9.91
N THR A 299 13.75 -8.19 -9.61
CA THR A 299 13.45 -9.50 -10.18
C THR A 299 13.32 -9.37 -11.69
N GLN A 300 14.04 -10.21 -12.45
CA GLN A 300 13.96 -10.22 -13.91
C GLN A 300 12.65 -10.84 -14.37
N LEU A 301 12.02 -10.29 -15.41
CA LEU A 301 10.77 -10.80 -15.97
C LEU A 301 10.90 -12.24 -16.50
N SER A 302 12.09 -12.62 -16.96
CA SER A 302 12.42 -13.97 -17.40
C SER A 302 12.47 -15.01 -16.27
N GLN A 303 12.57 -14.57 -15.02
CA GLN A 303 12.61 -15.44 -13.83
C GLN A 303 11.22 -15.75 -13.27
N LEU A 304 10.19 -15.05 -13.74
CA LEU A 304 8.82 -15.23 -13.32
C LEU A 304 8.24 -16.54 -13.87
N ASN A 305 7.12 -16.99 -13.31
CA ASN A 305 6.40 -18.20 -13.73
C ASN A 305 7.29 -19.44 -13.73
N GLY A 306 8.02 -19.64 -12.63
CA GLY A 306 8.97 -20.76 -12.52
C GLY A 306 10.12 -20.71 -13.54
N GLY A 307 10.47 -19.51 -14.04
CA GLY A 307 11.50 -19.31 -15.06
C GLY A 307 11.01 -19.37 -16.51
N ALA A 308 9.72 -19.63 -16.75
CA ALA A 308 9.13 -19.61 -18.09
C ALA A 308 8.80 -18.18 -18.59
N GLY A 309 8.73 -17.21 -17.67
CA GLY A 309 8.31 -15.86 -17.97
C GLY A 309 6.82 -15.73 -18.26
N PHE A 310 6.39 -14.52 -18.59
CA PHE A 310 5.03 -14.19 -19.05
C PHE A 310 5.08 -13.52 -20.44
N PRO A 311 3.96 -13.51 -21.19
CA PRO A 311 3.93 -12.92 -22.54
C PRO A 311 3.87 -11.38 -22.50
N PHE A 312 4.87 -10.72 -21.92
CA PHE A 312 4.93 -9.25 -21.81
C PHE A 312 4.83 -8.52 -23.15
N GLY A 313 5.16 -9.20 -24.27
CA GLY A 313 4.98 -8.66 -25.61
C GLY A 313 3.53 -8.36 -25.99
N ASP A 314 2.58 -9.02 -25.35
CA ASP A 314 1.13 -8.84 -25.59
C ASP A 314 0.61 -7.49 -25.08
N GLY A 315 1.24 -6.94 -24.03
CA GLY A 315 0.85 -5.68 -23.40
C GLY A 315 -0.44 -5.75 -22.59
N LEU A 316 -0.78 -4.64 -21.93
CA LEU A 316 -2.00 -4.44 -21.17
C LEU A 316 -2.79 -3.25 -21.73
N ARG A 317 -4.11 -3.29 -21.63
CA ARG A 317 -4.98 -2.14 -21.85
C ARG A 317 -5.56 -1.65 -20.53
N ILE A 318 -5.32 -0.37 -20.21
CA ILE A 318 -5.95 0.31 -19.08
C ILE A 318 -7.02 1.23 -19.66
N THR A 319 -8.26 1.06 -19.22
CA THR A 319 -9.37 1.93 -19.61
C THR A 319 -9.72 2.84 -18.44
N GLN A 320 -9.80 4.15 -18.67
CA GLN A 320 -10.17 5.14 -17.67
C GLN A 320 -11.09 6.18 -18.30
N GLY A 321 -12.31 6.33 -17.77
CA GLY A 321 -13.27 7.32 -18.27
C GLY A 321 -13.60 7.15 -19.77
N GLY A 322 -13.62 5.92 -20.27
CA GLY A 322 -13.85 5.60 -21.68
C GLY A 322 -12.66 5.79 -22.60
N ARG A 323 -11.50 6.25 -22.09
CA ARG A 323 -10.23 6.30 -22.84
C ARG A 323 -9.40 5.06 -22.60
N ASN A 324 -8.73 4.60 -23.63
CA ASN A 324 -7.82 3.47 -23.59
C ASN A 324 -6.36 3.94 -23.55
N PHE A 325 -5.59 3.36 -22.65
CA PHE A 325 -4.16 3.54 -22.51
C PHE A 325 -3.50 2.17 -22.71
N ASP A 326 -2.80 2.02 -23.83
CA ASP A 326 -2.16 0.77 -24.18
C ASP A 326 -0.73 0.77 -23.63
N VAL A 327 -0.43 -0.20 -22.77
CA VAL A 327 0.86 -0.36 -22.10
C VAL A 327 1.63 -1.48 -22.80
N LEU A 328 2.72 -1.11 -23.46
CA LEU A 328 3.65 -2.04 -24.08
C LEU A 328 4.91 -2.16 -23.21
N PHE A 329 5.37 -3.38 -22.98
CA PHE A 329 6.53 -3.66 -22.13
C PHE A 329 7.82 -3.86 -22.92
N THR A 330 7.93 -3.22 -24.09
CA THR A 330 9.11 -3.32 -24.94
C THR A 330 10.36 -2.82 -24.21
N GLY A 331 11.36 -3.68 -24.08
CA GLY A 331 12.63 -3.36 -23.43
C GLY A 331 12.59 -3.44 -21.90
N ALA A 332 11.50 -3.91 -21.28
CA ALA A 332 11.48 -4.21 -19.86
C ALA A 332 12.25 -5.51 -19.59
N GLU A 333 13.19 -5.47 -18.66
CA GLU A 333 13.96 -6.61 -18.21
C GLU A 333 13.58 -7.01 -16.78
N THR A 334 13.20 -6.04 -15.96
CA THR A 334 12.88 -6.20 -14.54
C THR A 334 11.43 -5.83 -14.22
N VAL A 335 10.97 -6.24 -13.04
CA VAL A 335 9.67 -5.83 -12.50
C VAL A 335 9.59 -4.30 -12.35
N GLU A 336 10.69 -3.64 -11.97
CA GLU A 336 10.76 -2.18 -11.90
C GLU A 336 10.53 -1.54 -13.26
N ASP A 337 11.14 -2.08 -14.32
CA ASP A 337 10.93 -1.57 -15.68
C ASP A 337 9.47 -1.71 -16.09
N ALA A 338 8.83 -2.85 -15.81
CA ALA A 338 7.42 -3.06 -16.11
C ALA A 338 6.52 -2.06 -15.38
N ILE A 339 6.75 -1.84 -14.08
CA ILE A 339 6.02 -0.83 -13.28
C ILE A 339 6.25 0.57 -13.84
N ASN A 340 7.48 0.92 -14.18
CA ASN A 340 7.83 2.22 -14.77
C ASN A 340 7.17 2.45 -16.11
N LEU A 341 7.03 1.42 -16.96
CA LEU A 341 6.31 1.53 -18.24
C LEU A 341 4.82 1.75 -18.04
N ILE A 342 4.20 1.12 -17.03
CA ILE A 342 2.81 1.42 -16.64
C ILE A 342 2.68 2.89 -16.26
N HIS A 343 3.58 3.42 -15.43
CA HIS A 343 3.54 4.82 -15.01
C HIS A 343 3.81 5.81 -16.14
N ARG A 344 4.57 5.42 -17.17
CA ARG A 344 4.87 6.25 -18.36
C ARG A 344 3.79 6.21 -19.43
N SER A 345 2.84 5.29 -19.35
CA SER A 345 1.76 5.12 -20.35
C SER A 345 0.72 6.25 -20.35
N GLU A 346 0.91 7.30 -19.54
CA GLU A 346 -0.05 8.37 -19.30
C GLU A 346 -1.36 7.90 -18.65
N ALA A 347 -1.54 6.60 -18.40
CA ALA A 347 -2.66 6.11 -17.62
C ALA A 347 -2.56 6.65 -16.18
N PRO A 348 -3.62 7.26 -15.65
CA PRO A 348 -3.59 7.87 -14.33
C PRO A 348 -3.73 6.81 -13.23
N VAL A 349 -2.76 5.91 -13.15
CA VAL A 349 -2.73 4.78 -12.22
C VAL A 349 -1.44 4.74 -11.41
N ILE A 350 -1.45 3.95 -10.34
CA ILE A 350 -0.26 3.58 -9.56
C ILE A 350 -0.16 2.06 -9.64
N ALA A 351 0.96 1.57 -10.16
CA ALA A 351 1.32 0.16 -10.14
C ALA A 351 2.39 -0.07 -9.06
N SER A 352 2.31 -1.21 -8.37
CA SER A 352 3.31 -1.62 -7.38
C SER A 352 3.28 -3.15 -7.19
N ILE A 353 4.28 -3.69 -6.52
CA ILE A 353 4.24 -5.06 -6.02
C ILE A 353 3.17 -5.15 -4.92
N THR A 354 2.46 -6.28 -4.84
CA THR A 354 1.50 -6.55 -3.77
C THR A 354 2.18 -6.61 -2.40
N PRO A 355 1.50 -6.29 -1.29
CA PRO A 355 2.11 -6.29 0.04
C PRO A 355 2.66 -7.65 0.48
N ASP A 356 2.12 -8.75 -0.05
CA ASP A 356 2.59 -10.12 0.18
C ASP A 356 3.76 -10.53 -0.72
N GLY A 357 4.17 -9.66 -1.65
CA GLY A 357 5.30 -9.90 -2.56
C GLY A 357 5.05 -10.98 -3.61
N ARG A 358 3.79 -11.35 -3.92
CA ARG A 358 3.45 -12.45 -4.84
C ARG A 358 3.10 -11.99 -6.23
N GLY A 359 2.62 -10.76 -6.38
CA GLY A 359 2.10 -10.24 -7.65
C GLY A 359 2.26 -8.75 -7.80
N LEU A 360 1.60 -8.21 -8.81
CA LEU A 360 1.47 -6.79 -9.06
C LEU A 360 0.08 -6.32 -8.66
N GLN A 361 -0.05 -5.04 -8.32
CA GLN A 361 -1.33 -4.38 -8.10
C GLN A 361 -1.37 -3.04 -8.81
N ILE A 362 -2.57 -2.65 -9.24
CA ILE A 362 -2.82 -1.38 -9.92
C ILE A 362 -3.98 -0.66 -9.23
N LYS A 363 -3.83 0.64 -8.97
CA LYS A 363 -4.88 1.53 -8.42
C LYS A 363 -5.11 2.70 -9.35
N SER A 364 -6.36 3.05 -9.59
CA SER A 364 -6.71 4.30 -10.28
C SER A 364 -6.59 5.50 -9.36
N ARG A 365 -6.17 6.63 -9.92
CA ARG A 365 -6.03 7.94 -9.26
C ARG A 365 -7.14 8.92 -9.66
N ILE A 366 -8.09 8.51 -10.51
CA ILE A 366 -9.15 9.38 -11.04
C ILE A 366 -10.48 9.06 -10.40
N SER A 367 -11.05 10.03 -9.73
CA SER A 367 -12.41 9.97 -9.20
C SER A 367 -13.45 10.43 -10.23
N GLY A 368 -14.63 9.81 -10.19
CA GLY A 368 -15.80 10.19 -11.00
C GLY A 368 -15.93 9.44 -12.32
N THR A 369 -15.02 8.53 -12.63
CA THR A 369 -15.04 7.73 -13.86
C THR A 369 -14.70 6.27 -13.62
N ASP A 370 -15.07 5.42 -14.56
CA ASP A 370 -14.81 4.00 -14.54
C ASP A 370 -13.34 3.69 -14.90
N PHE A 371 -12.83 2.65 -14.28
CA PHE A 371 -11.49 2.14 -14.47
C PHE A 371 -11.53 0.62 -14.73
N ALA A 372 -10.69 0.15 -15.62
CA ALA A 372 -10.54 -1.28 -15.90
C ALA A 372 -9.13 -1.62 -16.39
N VAL A 373 -8.70 -2.84 -16.12
CA VAL A 373 -7.50 -3.46 -16.70
C VAL A 373 -7.95 -4.66 -17.54
N GLY A 374 -7.54 -4.70 -18.79
CA GLY A 374 -7.90 -5.75 -19.72
C GLY A 374 -6.76 -6.14 -20.64
N GLU A 375 -7.05 -7.05 -21.57
CA GLU A 375 -6.08 -7.51 -22.56
C GLU A 375 -5.84 -6.45 -23.64
N LEU A 376 -4.61 -6.46 -24.21
CA LEU A 376 -4.30 -5.65 -25.39
C LEU A 376 -4.23 -6.52 -26.65
N ASN A 377 -3.26 -7.44 -26.74
CA ASN A 377 -3.03 -8.26 -27.93
C ASN A 377 -2.97 -9.77 -27.64
N GLY A 378 -3.16 -10.19 -26.40
CA GLY A 378 -3.04 -11.59 -26.01
C GLY A 378 -3.74 -11.87 -24.68
N ASN A 379 -3.00 -12.47 -23.72
CA ASN A 379 -3.57 -12.87 -22.43
C ASN A 379 -2.71 -12.43 -21.23
N LEU A 380 -1.92 -11.39 -21.35
CA LEU A 380 -1.01 -10.94 -20.30
C LEU A 380 -1.77 -10.49 -19.03
N ALA A 381 -2.88 -9.76 -19.19
CA ALA A 381 -3.65 -9.29 -18.04
C ALA A 381 -4.22 -10.45 -17.22
N GLU A 382 -4.73 -11.50 -17.88
CA GLU A 382 -5.22 -12.72 -17.25
C GLU A 382 -4.05 -13.51 -16.62
N ALA A 383 -2.94 -13.65 -17.34
CA ALA A 383 -1.77 -14.39 -16.88
C ALA A 383 -1.15 -13.76 -15.61
N LEU A 384 -1.09 -12.43 -15.52
CA LEU A 384 -0.68 -11.69 -14.33
C LEU A 384 -1.78 -11.63 -13.25
N GLY A 385 -2.99 -12.10 -13.57
CA GLY A 385 -4.15 -12.01 -12.69
C GLY A 385 -4.71 -10.60 -12.50
N LEU A 386 -4.31 -9.63 -13.34
CA LEU A 386 -4.69 -8.22 -13.24
C LEU A 386 -5.96 -7.86 -14.02
N ARG A 387 -6.49 -8.77 -14.85
CA ARG A 387 -7.69 -8.54 -15.61
C ARG A 387 -8.89 -8.32 -14.69
N THR A 388 -9.59 -7.18 -14.80
CA THR A 388 -10.71 -6.82 -13.91
C THR A 388 -11.98 -7.57 -14.21
N PHE A 389 -12.15 -8.06 -15.44
CA PHE A 389 -13.28 -8.91 -15.85
C PHE A 389 -12.77 -10.22 -16.44
N HIS A 390 -13.00 -11.33 -15.74
CA HIS A 390 -12.47 -12.66 -16.07
C HIS A 390 -13.49 -13.76 -15.78
N GLY A 391 -13.22 -15.00 -16.19
CA GLY A 391 -14.16 -16.11 -16.05
C GLY A 391 -14.60 -16.36 -14.60
N GLN A 392 -13.73 -16.15 -13.61
CA GLN A 392 -14.04 -16.34 -12.19
C GLN A 392 -14.68 -15.12 -11.52
N THR A 393 -14.92 -14.01 -12.26
CA THR A 393 -15.66 -12.85 -11.74
C THR A 393 -17.05 -13.30 -11.30
N ARG A 394 -17.41 -13.02 -10.05
CA ARG A 394 -18.70 -13.41 -9.50
C ARG A 394 -19.79 -12.50 -10.03
N ILE A 395 -20.96 -13.08 -10.33
CA ILE A 395 -22.14 -12.29 -10.77
C ILE A 395 -22.53 -11.25 -9.73
N SER A 396 -22.36 -11.54 -8.43
CA SER A 396 -22.61 -10.59 -7.34
C SER A 396 -21.68 -9.36 -7.33
N GLU A 397 -20.53 -9.41 -8.00
CA GLU A 397 -19.58 -8.32 -8.10
C GLU A 397 -19.92 -7.35 -9.24
N LEU A 398 -20.69 -7.80 -10.21
CA LEU A 398 -21.10 -6.99 -11.36
C LEU A 398 -21.92 -5.77 -10.95
N ASN A 399 -22.01 -4.80 -11.86
CA ASN A 399 -22.80 -3.60 -11.63
C ASN A 399 -22.40 -2.89 -10.31
N TYR A 400 -21.09 -2.74 -10.07
CA TYR A 400 -20.51 -2.14 -8.87
C TYR A 400 -20.87 -2.85 -7.55
N GLY A 401 -21.00 -4.18 -7.59
CA GLY A 401 -21.36 -5.00 -6.43
C GLY A 401 -22.86 -5.12 -6.16
N GLN A 402 -23.70 -4.63 -7.05
CA GLN A 402 -25.17 -4.83 -6.95
C GLN A 402 -25.61 -6.19 -7.52
N GLY A 403 -24.75 -6.82 -8.30
CA GLY A 403 -25.03 -8.09 -8.94
C GLY A 403 -26.02 -8.00 -10.09
N MET A 404 -26.50 -9.16 -10.49
CA MET A 404 -27.51 -9.35 -11.55
C MET A 404 -28.78 -9.96 -10.93
N GLN A 405 -29.92 -9.37 -11.23
CA GLN A 405 -31.20 -9.94 -10.85
C GLN A 405 -31.73 -10.81 -12.01
N THR A 406 -32.00 -12.07 -11.71
CA THR A 406 -32.58 -13.05 -12.62
C THR A 406 -34.12 -13.11 -12.45
N VAL A 407 -34.80 -13.71 -13.42
CA VAL A 407 -36.21 -14.01 -13.38
C VAL A 407 -36.38 -15.51 -13.60
N GLN A 408 -37.48 -16.09 -13.14
CA GLN A 408 -37.72 -17.51 -13.35
C GLN A 408 -37.76 -17.85 -14.85
N GLY A 409 -36.88 -18.75 -15.30
CA GLY A 409 -36.74 -19.17 -16.69
C GLY A 409 -35.68 -18.36 -17.45
N ALA A 410 -35.94 -18.09 -18.73
CA ALA A 410 -34.94 -17.39 -19.54
C ALA A 410 -34.73 -15.94 -19.09
N ASP A 411 -33.48 -15.56 -18.84
CA ASP A 411 -33.03 -14.22 -18.53
C ASP A 411 -32.53 -13.46 -19.75
N LEU A 412 -31.95 -14.18 -20.70
CA LEU A 412 -31.33 -13.65 -21.90
C LEU A 412 -31.89 -14.38 -23.11
N LEU A 413 -32.31 -13.63 -24.13
CA LEU A 413 -32.74 -14.16 -25.42
C LEU A 413 -31.70 -13.81 -26.48
N ILE A 414 -31.11 -14.83 -27.08
CA ILE A 414 -30.11 -14.67 -28.15
C ILE A 414 -30.68 -15.31 -29.42
N ARG A 415 -31.02 -14.48 -30.42
CA ARG A 415 -31.44 -14.95 -31.71
C ARG A 415 -30.24 -15.20 -32.59
N ARG A 416 -30.06 -16.42 -33.01
CA ARG A 416 -29.00 -16.84 -33.94
C ARG A 416 -29.29 -16.33 -35.35
N ASN A 417 -28.27 -16.37 -36.20
CA ASN A 417 -28.34 -16.00 -37.61
C ASN A 417 -29.04 -17.07 -38.51
N ASP A 418 -29.51 -18.17 -37.93
CA ASP A 418 -30.46 -19.12 -38.60
C ASP A 418 -31.90 -18.90 -38.18
N GLY A 419 -32.15 -17.90 -37.34
CA GLY A 419 -33.50 -17.57 -36.83
C GLY A 419 -33.89 -18.28 -35.55
N THR A 420 -33.14 -19.27 -35.09
CA THR A 420 -33.37 -19.95 -33.79
C THR A 420 -33.12 -18.99 -32.64
N GLU A 421 -34.02 -18.97 -31.65
CA GLU A 421 -33.88 -18.17 -30.44
C GLU A 421 -33.44 -19.06 -29.27
N LEU A 422 -32.31 -18.72 -28.64
CA LEU A 422 -31.81 -19.36 -27.44
C LEU A 422 -32.40 -18.63 -26.22
N GLY A 423 -33.14 -19.32 -25.38
CA GLY A 423 -33.62 -18.81 -24.09
C GLY A 423 -32.65 -19.24 -22.98
N VAL A 424 -31.72 -18.39 -22.63
CA VAL A 424 -30.64 -18.68 -21.65
C VAL A 424 -31.13 -18.38 -20.24
N ASP A 425 -31.23 -19.41 -19.42
CA ASP A 425 -31.55 -19.33 -17.99
C ASP A 425 -30.24 -19.21 -17.18
N LEU A 426 -30.12 -18.14 -16.40
CA LEU A 426 -28.93 -17.82 -15.61
C LEU A 426 -29.14 -17.93 -14.09
N ASP A 427 -30.27 -18.49 -13.64
CA ASP A 427 -30.61 -18.63 -12.21
C ASP A 427 -29.54 -19.39 -11.42
N SER A 428 -28.86 -20.35 -12.04
CA SER A 428 -27.82 -21.17 -11.43
C SER A 428 -26.40 -20.63 -11.60
N ALA A 429 -26.21 -19.60 -12.44
CA ALA A 429 -24.89 -19.06 -12.72
C ALA A 429 -24.37 -18.25 -11.51
N THR A 430 -23.15 -18.50 -11.09
CA THR A 430 -22.48 -17.80 -9.98
C THR A 430 -21.29 -16.98 -10.44
N THR A 431 -20.68 -17.38 -11.55
CA THR A 431 -19.51 -16.75 -12.18
C THR A 431 -19.77 -16.42 -13.65
N ILE A 432 -18.94 -15.60 -14.23
CA ILE A 432 -18.97 -15.32 -15.68
C ILE A 432 -18.69 -16.59 -16.49
N GLN A 433 -17.84 -17.49 -16.00
CA GLN A 433 -17.60 -18.76 -16.69
C GLN A 433 -18.89 -19.58 -16.80
N ASP A 434 -19.70 -19.62 -15.73
CA ASP A 434 -21.01 -20.30 -15.77
C ASP A 434 -21.92 -19.70 -16.84
N VAL A 435 -21.92 -18.37 -17.01
CA VAL A 435 -22.68 -17.68 -18.06
C VAL A 435 -22.22 -18.10 -19.45
N LEU A 436 -20.88 -18.08 -19.69
CA LEU A 436 -20.29 -18.50 -20.97
C LEU A 436 -20.60 -19.95 -21.27
N ASP A 437 -20.48 -20.83 -20.29
CA ASP A 437 -20.77 -22.27 -20.44
C ASP A 437 -22.24 -22.53 -20.70
N THR A 438 -23.16 -21.80 -20.04
CA THR A 438 -24.58 -21.93 -20.26
C THR A 438 -24.97 -21.55 -21.68
N ILE A 439 -24.39 -20.48 -22.25
CA ILE A 439 -24.62 -20.08 -23.65
C ILE A 439 -24.01 -21.13 -24.61
N ASN A 440 -22.75 -21.51 -24.38
CA ASN A 440 -22.01 -22.41 -25.27
C ASN A 440 -22.63 -23.81 -25.33
N ASN A 441 -23.13 -24.33 -24.22
CA ASN A 441 -23.68 -25.69 -24.10
C ASN A 441 -25.20 -25.75 -24.20
N HIS A 442 -25.86 -24.64 -24.56
CA HIS A 442 -27.32 -24.59 -24.69
C HIS A 442 -27.82 -25.66 -25.69
N VAL A 443 -28.91 -26.34 -25.37
CA VAL A 443 -29.46 -27.46 -26.17
C VAL A 443 -29.73 -27.07 -27.61
N ASP A 444 -30.22 -25.86 -27.85
CA ASP A 444 -30.50 -25.34 -29.18
C ASP A 444 -29.28 -24.70 -29.86
N ASN A 445 -28.11 -24.73 -29.23
CA ASN A 445 -26.86 -24.16 -29.77
C ASN A 445 -25.92 -25.21 -30.37
N GLN A 446 -26.45 -26.29 -30.92
CA GLN A 446 -25.64 -27.45 -31.37
C GLN A 446 -25.33 -27.45 -32.88
N VAL A 447 -25.99 -26.58 -33.68
CA VAL A 447 -25.76 -26.51 -35.13
C VAL A 447 -24.42 -25.83 -35.40
N VAL A 448 -23.44 -26.58 -35.89
CA VAL A 448 -22.02 -26.15 -36.00
C VAL A 448 -21.85 -24.85 -36.81
N GLU A 449 -22.56 -24.72 -37.94
CA GLU A 449 -22.41 -23.57 -38.85
C GLU A 449 -22.92 -22.26 -38.24
N THR A 450 -23.97 -22.32 -37.41
CA THR A 450 -24.63 -21.14 -36.82
C THR A 450 -24.51 -21.07 -35.31
N ARG A 451 -23.68 -21.96 -34.74
CA ARG A 451 -23.40 -22.02 -33.32
C ARG A 451 -22.89 -20.68 -32.82
N ILE A 452 -23.44 -20.19 -31.72
CA ILE A 452 -22.91 -19.05 -31.00
C ILE A 452 -21.79 -19.54 -30.08
N THR A 453 -20.64 -18.90 -30.16
CA THR A 453 -19.55 -19.09 -29.22
C THR A 453 -19.44 -17.83 -28.35
N ALA A 454 -19.66 -18.01 -27.04
CA ALA A 454 -19.49 -16.98 -26.04
C ALA A 454 -18.08 -17.10 -25.43
N SER A 455 -17.34 -16.00 -25.39
CA SER A 455 -16.01 -15.94 -24.81
C SER A 455 -15.76 -14.56 -24.19
N LEU A 456 -14.67 -14.46 -23.41
CA LEU A 456 -14.17 -13.14 -22.97
C LEU A 456 -13.58 -12.38 -24.14
N ALA A 457 -13.71 -11.05 -24.14
CA ALA A 457 -13.16 -10.21 -25.20
C ALA A 457 -11.63 -10.37 -25.29
N PRO A 458 -11.07 -10.57 -26.48
CA PRO A 458 -9.63 -10.71 -26.67
C PRO A 458 -8.87 -9.38 -26.47
N THR A 459 -9.57 -8.26 -26.47
CA THR A 459 -9.03 -6.92 -26.24
C THR A 459 -9.95 -6.17 -25.28
N GLY A 460 -9.39 -5.59 -24.23
CA GLY A 460 -10.15 -4.97 -23.13
C GLY A 460 -10.91 -6.01 -22.32
N ASN A 461 -12.10 -5.64 -21.89
CA ASN A 461 -13.04 -6.46 -21.11
C ASN A 461 -14.37 -6.58 -21.84
N GLY A 462 -15.18 -7.55 -21.42
CA GLY A 462 -16.52 -7.78 -21.94
C GLY A 462 -16.71 -9.23 -22.41
N ILE A 463 -17.93 -9.55 -22.84
CA ILE A 463 -18.31 -10.83 -23.43
C ILE A 463 -18.40 -10.65 -24.94
N VAL A 464 -17.78 -11.54 -25.69
CA VAL A 464 -17.89 -11.60 -27.14
C VAL A 464 -18.75 -12.79 -27.53
N LEU A 465 -19.70 -12.55 -28.43
CA LEU A 465 -20.49 -13.59 -29.06
C LEU A 465 -20.12 -13.64 -30.54
N THR A 466 -19.73 -14.82 -31.01
CA THR A 466 -19.40 -15.05 -32.43
C THR A 466 -20.25 -16.15 -33.00
N SER A 467 -20.55 -16.08 -34.28
CA SER A 467 -21.19 -17.15 -35.03
C SER A 467 -20.79 -17.11 -36.50
N GLY A 468 -20.53 -18.26 -37.11
CA GLY A 468 -20.23 -18.35 -38.54
C GLY A 468 -21.43 -17.89 -39.39
N ILE A 469 -21.15 -17.43 -40.61
CA ILE A 469 -22.18 -17.15 -41.60
C ILE A 469 -22.48 -18.46 -42.35
N PRO A 470 -23.75 -18.90 -42.45
CA PRO A 470 -24.08 -20.12 -43.17
C PRO A 470 -23.61 -20.07 -44.61
N THR A 471 -22.97 -21.13 -45.06
CA THR A 471 -22.50 -21.27 -46.44
C THR A 471 -23.64 -21.39 -47.44
N VAL A 472 -24.78 -21.92 -46.98
CA VAL A 472 -26.05 -22.01 -47.76
C VAL A 472 -26.98 -20.90 -47.25
N PRO A 473 -27.40 -19.95 -48.09
CA PRO A 473 -28.30 -18.88 -47.64
C PRO A 473 -29.59 -19.43 -47.09
N ILE A 474 -29.97 -18.95 -45.90
CA ILE A 474 -31.26 -19.24 -45.29
C ILE A 474 -32.30 -18.27 -45.85
N VAL A 475 -33.46 -18.77 -46.31
CA VAL A 475 -34.51 -17.93 -46.92
C VAL A 475 -35.79 -18.12 -46.10
N PRO A 476 -36.40 -17.02 -45.61
CA PRO A 476 -35.86 -15.63 -45.60
C PRO A 476 -34.65 -15.50 -44.70
N ASP A 477 -33.72 -14.58 -45.05
CA ASP A 477 -32.52 -14.29 -44.27
C ASP A 477 -32.94 -13.78 -42.86
N PRO A 478 -32.56 -14.48 -41.77
CA PRO A 478 -32.90 -14.06 -40.41
C PRO A 478 -32.04 -12.89 -39.92
N GLY A 479 -31.00 -12.54 -40.65
CA GLY A 479 -30.04 -11.47 -40.29
C GLY A 479 -29.02 -11.88 -39.21
N PRO A 480 -28.29 -10.92 -38.66
CA PRO A 480 -27.23 -11.17 -37.68
C PRO A 480 -27.76 -11.60 -36.31
N ILE A 481 -26.85 -12.02 -35.44
CA ILE A 481 -27.14 -12.31 -34.03
C ILE A 481 -27.80 -11.08 -33.38
N ARG A 482 -28.92 -11.31 -32.65
CA ARG A 482 -29.57 -10.29 -31.84
C ARG A 482 -29.67 -10.74 -30.41
N ILE A 483 -29.49 -9.81 -29.49
CA ILE A 483 -29.42 -10.06 -28.04
C ILE A 483 -30.42 -9.14 -27.36
N ARG A 484 -31.28 -9.68 -26.49
CA ARG A 484 -32.22 -8.91 -25.68
C ARG A 484 -32.43 -9.54 -24.30
N SER A 485 -32.89 -8.76 -23.35
CA SER A 485 -33.34 -9.29 -22.05
C SER A 485 -34.67 -10.05 -22.23
N ALA A 486 -34.86 -11.11 -21.47
CA ALA A 486 -36.11 -11.82 -21.36
C ALA A 486 -36.97 -11.28 -20.20
N GLY A 487 -38.27 -11.19 -20.38
CA GLY A 487 -39.29 -11.13 -19.34
C GLY A 487 -39.08 -10.17 -18.16
N GLY A 488 -38.35 -9.06 -18.32
CA GLY A 488 -38.07 -8.13 -17.23
C GLY A 488 -36.73 -8.38 -16.50
N SER A 489 -35.96 -9.41 -16.90
CA SER A 489 -34.58 -9.61 -16.43
C SER A 489 -33.68 -8.46 -16.83
N GLN A 490 -32.71 -8.13 -15.98
CA GLN A 490 -31.69 -7.15 -16.27
C GLN A 490 -30.39 -7.79 -16.78
N ALA A 491 -30.35 -9.09 -17.00
CA ALA A 491 -29.18 -9.86 -17.33
C ALA A 491 -28.39 -9.28 -18.52
N ALA A 492 -29.08 -8.99 -19.64
CA ALA A 492 -28.44 -8.48 -20.85
C ALA A 492 -27.73 -7.14 -20.61
N SER A 493 -28.27 -6.25 -19.79
CA SER A 493 -27.69 -4.96 -19.50
C SER A 493 -26.56 -5.06 -18.45
N VAL A 494 -26.73 -5.91 -17.45
CA VAL A 494 -25.70 -6.12 -16.40
C VAL A 494 -24.47 -6.84 -16.97
N LEU A 495 -24.67 -7.80 -17.88
CA LEU A 495 -23.60 -8.49 -18.59
C LEU A 495 -22.94 -7.64 -19.69
N GLY A 496 -23.37 -6.38 -19.87
CA GLY A 496 -22.82 -5.50 -20.90
C GLY A 496 -23.21 -5.88 -22.33
N LEU A 497 -24.18 -6.78 -22.51
CA LEU A 497 -24.61 -7.27 -23.82
C LEU A 497 -25.63 -6.35 -24.50
N VAL A 498 -26.40 -5.60 -23.72
CA VAL A 498 -27.35 -4.59 -24.23
C VAL A 498 -27.12 -3.29 -23.46
N PRO A 499 -26.84 -2.16 -24.13
CA PRO A 499 -26.68 -0.87 -23.44
C PRO A 499 -27.95 -0.52 -22.63
N ARG A 500 -27.79 0.11 -21.48
CA ARG A 500 -28.92 0.57 -20.65
C ARG A 500 -29.84 1.49 -21.44
N GLY A 501 -31.14 1.24 -21.34
CA GLY A 501 -32.16 2.00 -22.08
C GLY A 501 -32.40 1.54 -23.51
N GLN A 502 -31.65 0.56 -24.02
CA GLN A 502 -31.93 -0.11 -25.29
C GLN A 502 -32.67 -1.44 -25.06
N SER A 503 -33.47 -1.85 -26.04
CA SER A 503 -34.21 -3.09 -25.99
C SER A 503 -33.43 -4.29 -26.50
N GLU A 504 -32.51 -4.07 -27.46
CA GLU A 504 -31.71 -5.12 -28.08
C GLU A 504 -30.35 -4.59 -28.58
N SER A 505 -29.44 -5.51 -28.78
CA SER A 505 -28.16 -5.31 -29.48
C SER A 505 -28.09 -6.25 -30.69
N THR A 506 -27.31 -5.85 -31.71
CA THR A 506 -27.15 -6.60 -32.95
C THR A 506 -25.64 -6.76 -33.24
N ALA A 507 -25.25 -7.98 -33.61
CA ALA A 507 -23.87 -8.27 -34.02
C ALA A 507 -23.54 -7.62 -35.38
N GLN A 508 -22.30 -7.37 -35.60
CA GLN A 508 -21.74 -6.86 -36.87
C GLN A 508 -21.10 -8.01 -37.64
N GLN A 509 -21.12 -7.94 -38.95
CA GLN A 509 -20.38 -8.87 -39.80
C GLN A 509 -18.92 -8.47 -39.84
N VAL A 510 -18.04 -9.40 -39.47
CA VAL A 510 -16.59 -9.24 -39.56
C VAL A 510 -16.04 -10.43 -40.35
N GLY A 511 -15.68 -10.19 -41.60
CA GLY A 511 -15.25 -11.29 -42.49
C GLY A 511 -16.35 -12.33 -42.72
N SER A 512 -16.07 -13.58 -42.35
CA SER A 512 -16.98 -14.71 -42.49
C SER A 512 -17.80 -15.02 -41.21
N GLU A 513 -17.82 -14.12 -40.23
CA GLU A 513 -18.50 -14.31 -38.96
C GLU A 513 -19.34 -13.09 -38.60
N PHE A 514 -20.37 -13.32 -37.80
CA PHE A 514 -21.05 -12.29 -37.03
C PHE A 514 -20.38 -12.20 -35.66
N VAL A 515 -19.97 -10.98 -35.29
CA VAL A 515 -19.29 -10.71 -34.01
C VAL A 515 -20.05 -9.62 -33.27
N PHE A 516 -20.35 -9.89 -32.03
CA PHE A 516 -20.87 -8.92 -31.07
C PHE A 516 -19.87 -8.80 -29.93
N THR A 517 -19.46 -7.58 -29.58
CA THR A 517 -18.60 -7.30 -28.43
C THR A 517 -19.37 -6.46 -27.42
N GLY A 518 -19.59 -7.02 -26.24
CA GLY A 518 -20.23 -6.34 -25.11
C GLY A 518 -19.31 -5.31 -24.45
N SER A 519 -19.91 -4.41 -23.68
CA SER A 519 -19.18 -3.49 -22.81
C SER A 519 -18.64 -4.21 -21.57
N ASP A 520 -17.68 -3.59 -20.87
CA ASP A 520 -17.16 -4.10 -19.57
C ASP A 520 -18.30 -4.13 -18.52
N PRO A 521 -18.68 -5.29 -18.00
CA PRO A 521 -19.73 -5.40 -16.98
C PRO A 521 -19.22 -5.24 -15.55
N ASN A 522 -17.91 -5.18 -15.35
CA ASN A 522 -17.26 -5.07 -14.03
C ASN A 522 -16.24 -3.92 -13.95
N PRO A 523 -16.64 -2.68 -14.33
CA PRO A 523 -15.75 -1.54 -14.18
C PRO A 523 -15.50 -1.26 -12.70
N GLN A 524 -14.27 -0.86 -12.40
CA GLN A 524 -13.86 -0.44 -11.07
C GLN A 524 -13.99 1.09 -10.95
N GLU A 525 -14.09 1.59 -9.73
CA GLU A 525 -14.17 3.03 -9.45
C GLU A 525 -13.36 3.42 -8.23
N VAL A 526 -13.00 4.70 -8.14
CA VAL A 526 -12.43 5.29 -6.93
C VAL A 526 -13.56 5.58 -5.96
N ARG A 527 -13.70 4.78 -4.89
CA ARG A 527 -14.75 4.97 -3.87
C ARG A 527 -14.36 6.08 -2.91
N GLY A 528 -14.77 7.32 -3.21
CA GLY A 528 -14.48 8.50 -2.39
C GLY A 528 -15.35 9.68 -2.73
N ILE A 529 -15.17 10.76 -1.96
CA ILE A 529 -16.06 11.94 -1.93
C ILE A 529 -16.30 12.58 -3.31
N PHE A 530 -15.30 12.59 -4.17
CA PHE A 530 -15.49 13.16 -5.52
C PHE A 530 -16.28 12.21 -6.42
N ASN A 531 -16.09 10.90 -6.27
CA ASN A 531 -16.82 9.91 -7.05
C ASN A 531 -18.32 9.92 -6.68
N SER A 532 -18.63 9.88 -5.39
CA SER A 532 -20.03 9.87 -4.92
C SER A 532 -20.80 11.10 -5.43
N LEU A 533 -20.17 12.29 -5.43
CA LEU A 533 -20.78 13.52 -5.93
C LEU A 533 -20.90 13.55 -7.45
N THR A 534 -19.86 13.11 -8.17
CA THR A 534 -19.90 13.07 -9.64
C THR A 534 -20.98 12.09 -10.09
N ARG A 535 -21.05 10.90 -9.46
CA ARG A 535 -22.10 9.89 -9.74
C ARG A 535 -23.49 10.43 -9.41
N LEU A 536 -23.67 11.15 -8.32
CA LEU A 536 -24.96 11.78 -7.97
C LEU A 536 -25.38 12.80 -9.03
N ARG A 537 -24.46 13.70 -9.44
CA ARG A 537 -24.71 14.68 -10.50
C ARG A 537 -25.18 13.99 -11.79
N ASP A 538 -24.45 12.98 -12.23
CA ASP A 538 -24.72 12.28 -13.49
C ASP A 538 -26.02 11.46 -13.40
N ALA A 539 -26.30 10.84 -12.26
CA ALA A 539 -27.55 10.14 -12.01
C ALA A 539 -28.77 11.07 -12.06
N ILE A 540 -28.68 12.26 -11.46
CA ILE A 540 -29.76 13.27 -11.52
C ILE A 540 -29.93 13.77 -12.97
N ALA A 541 -28.85 14.01 -13.70
CA ALA A 541 -28.89 14.44 -15.09
C ALA A 541 -29.60 13.40 -15.99
N ASN A 542 -29.31 12.11 -15.76
CA ASN A 542 -29.87 10.99 -16.51
C ASN A 542 -31.22 10.48 -15.97
N GLN A 543 -31.72 11.04 -14.86
CA GLN A 543 -32.96 10.61 -14.19
C GLN A 543 -32.92 9.13 -13.77
N ASP A 544 -31.76 8.61 -13.44
CA ASP A 544 -31.56 7.24 -12.98
C ASP A 544 -31.73 7.14 -11.46
N MET A 545 -32.93 6.81 -11.01
CA MET A 545 -33.28 6.72 -9.58
C MET A 545 -32.45 5.67 -8.84
N ALA A 546 -32.10 4.57 -9.50
CA ALA A 546 -31.26 3.53 -8.89
C ALA A 546 -29.84 4.03 -8.68
N ALA A 547 -29.28 4.77 -9.65
CA ALA A 547 -27.98 5.39 -9.54
C ALA A 547 -27.95 6.53 -8.50
N ILE A 548 -29.06 7.30 -8.36
CA ILE A 548 -29.19 8.30 -7.29
C ILE A 548 -29.15 7.62 -5.91
N ALA A 549 -29.95 6.58 -5.71
CA ALA A 549 -29.97 5.84 -4.44
C ALA A 549 -28.59 5.23 -4.11
N ARG A 550 -27.91 4.67 -5.12
CA ARG A 550 -26.54 4.17 -4.96
C ARG A 550 -25.57 5.29 -4.57
N SER A 551 -25.68 6.46 -5.19
CA SER A 551 -24.81 7.61 -4.87
C SER A 551 -24.99 8.07 -3.42
N VAL A 552 -26.21 8.04 -2.88
CA VAL A 552 -26.48 8.30 -1.46
C VAL A 552 -25.79 7.27 -0.57
N GLN A 553 -25.81 5.98 -0.93
CA GLN A 553 -25.08 4.95 -0.18
C GLN A 553 -23.56 5.17 -0.21
N LEU A 554 -22.98 5.59 -1.34
CA LEU A 554 -21.57 5.95 -1.44
C LEU A 554 -21.24 7.14 -0.53
N MET A 555 -22.12 8.13 -0.45
CA MET A 555 -21.95 9.27 0.45
C MET A 555 -22.02 8.87 1.93
N ASP A 556 -22.87 7.88 2.29
CA ASP A 556 -22.88 7.32 3.65
C ASP A 556 -21.53 6.67 4.00
N GLN A 557 -20.95 5.90 3.08
CA GLN A 557 -19.62 5.30 3.25
C GLN A 557 -18.52 6.36 3.35
N ASP A 558 -18.61 7.45 2.58
CA ASP A 558 -17.69 8.56 2.65
C ASP A 558 -17.77 9.30 3.99
N LEU A 559 -18.96 9.54 4.51
CA LEU A 559 -19.17 10.14 5.84
C LEU A 559 -18.64 9.25 6.96
N GLU A 560 -18.81 7.94 6.85
CA GLU A 560 -18.21 6.98 7.79
C GLU A 560 -16.67 7.05 7.74
N ARG A 561 -16.07 7.04 6.53
CA ARG A 561 -14.61 7.19 6.34
C ARG A 561 -14.09 8.50 6.94
N LEU A 562 -14.78 9.61 6.72
CA LEU A 562 -14.45 10.91 7.31
C LEU A 562 -14.52 10.85 8.84
N SER A 563 -15.57 10.24 9.40
CA SER A 563 -15.73 10.09 10.84
C SER A 563 -14.62 9.24 11.46
N LEU A 564 -14.26 8.11 10.85
CA LEU A 564 -13.14 7.25 11.29
C LEU A 564 -11.80 7.99 11.20
N SER A 565 -11.58 8.74 10.13
CA SER A 565 -10.35 9.53 9.95
C SER A 565 -10.23 10.64 10.99
N ARG A 566 -11.32 11.34 11.31
CA ARG A 566 -11.37 12.33 12.38
C ARG A 566 -11.18 11.72 13.76
N GLY A 567 -11.78 10.54 14.00
CA GLY A 567 -11.57 9.79 15.23
C GLY A 567 -10.09 9.41 15.43
N SER A 568 -9.44 8.87 14.39
CA SER A 568 -8.01 8.54 14.45
C SER A 568 -7.13 9.78 14.66
N LEU A 569 -7.48 10.90 14.01
CA LEU A 569 -6.79 12.18 14.19
C LEU A 569 -6.89 12.68 15.66
N GLY A 570 -8.07 12.56 16.28
CA GLY A 570 -8.27 12.93 17.68
C GLY A 570 -7.41 12.09 18.64
N VAL A 571 -7.23 10.79 18.35
CA VAL A 571 -6.33 9.92 19.13
C VAL A 571 -4.86 10.39 18.99
N GLU A 572 -4.42 10.72 17.77
CA GLU A 572 -3.05 11.22 17.56
C GLU A 572 -2.82 12.60 18.20
N GLN A 573 -3.81 13.50 18.17
CA GLN A 573 -3.75 14.77 18.88
C GLN A 573 -3.56 14.56 20.39
N GLN A 574 -4.38 13.69 20.99
CA GLN A 574 -4.28 13.38 22.43
C GLN A 574 -2.92 12.74 22.76
N ARG A 575 -2.39 11.88 21.88
CA ARG A 575 -1.06 11.28 22.04
C ARG A 575 0.04 12.34 22.02
N ILE A 576 -0.03 13.32 21.11
CA ILE A 576 0.91 14.44 21.05
C ILE A 576 0.82 15.29 22.32
N ASP A 577 -0.40 15.61 22.82
CA ASP A 577 -0.59 16.39 24.04
C ASP A 577 0.02 15.67 25.26
N ASN A 578 -0.19 14.37 25.39
CA ASN A 578 0.41 13.58 26.45
C ASN A 578 1.95 13.54 26.36
N LEU A 579 2.49 13.32 25.16
CA LEU A 579 3.94 13.34 24.95
C LEU A 579 4.54 14.71 25.27
N LYS A 580 3.87 15.79 24.84
CA LYS A 580 4.29 17.15 25.14
C LYS A 580 4.34 17.40 26.65
N ALA A 581 3.31 17.02 27.38
CA ALA A 581 3.26 17.17 28.85
C ALA A 581 4.43 16.44 29.53
N ILE A 582 4.71 15.18 29.13
CA ILE A 582 5.84 14.39 29.64
C ILE A 582 7.19 15.07 29.33
N LYS A 583 7.35 15.58 28.11
CA LYS A 583 8.60 16.25 27.71
C LYS A 583 8.79 17.60 28.41
N GLU A 584 7.73 18.35 28.68
CA GLU A 584 7.76 19.58 29.46
C GLU A 584 8.11 19.32 30.92
N GLU A 585 7.55 18.28 31.55
CA GLU A 585 7.91 17.87 32.91
C GLU A 585 9.40 17.47 32.97
N SER A 586 9.86 16.65 32.01
CA SER A 586 11.29 16.27 31.90
C SER A 586 12.20 17.50 31.72
N ARG A 587 11.78 18.48 30.90
CA ARG A 587 12.52 19.74 30.69
C ARG A 587 12.65 20.54 31.98
N ILE A 588 11.56 20.63 32.76
CA ILE A 588 11.55 21.33 34.06
C ILE A 588 12.50 20.64 35.03
N ALA A 589 12.47 19.31 35.10
CA ALA A 589 13.37 18.53 35.95
C ALA A 589 14.85 18.72 35.57
N LEU A 590 15.18 18.63 34.27
CA LEU A 590 16.54 18.87 33.77
C LEU A 590 17.02 20.28 34.04
N LYS A 591 16.14 21.29 33.93
CA LYS A 591 16.46 22.69 34.22
C LYS A 591 16.72 22.92 35.69
N ALA A 592 15.98 22.23 36.57
CA ALA A 592 16.24 22.23 38.01
C ALA A 592 17.59 21.57 38.34
N ASP A 593 17.92 20.46 37.67
CA ASP A 593 19.22 19.79 37.83
C ASP A 593 20.38 20.66 37.33
N GLU A 594 20.22 21.37 36.20
CA GLU A 594 21.18 22.32 35.69
C GLU A 594 21.41 23.47 36.70
N SER A 595 20.30 24.07 37.20
CA SER A 595 20.33 25.11 38.21
C SER A 595 21.09 24.66 39.47
N ASN A 596 20.81 23.46 39.97
CA ASN A 596 21.51 22.87 41.13
C ASN A 596 23.03 22.66 40.93
N GLN A 597 23.50 22.50 39.65
CA GLN A 597 24.93 22.37 39.35
C GLN A 597 25.62 23.74 39.21
N ILE A 598 24.93 24.76 38.73
CA ILE A 598 25.50 26.07 38.38
C ILE A 598 25.33 27.09 39.51
N GLU A 599 24.13 27.10 40.16
CA GLU A 599 23.80 28.14 41.14
C GLU A 599 24.47 27.90 42.48
N ALA A 600 24.92 28.97 43.07
CA ALA A 600 25.53 28.97 44.41
C ALA A 600 24.42 29.06 45.47
N ASP A 601 24.53 28.26 46.53
CA ASP A 601 23.71 28.44 47.73
C ASP A 601 24.09 29.76 48.41
N MET A 602 23.34 30.82 48.06
CA MET A 602 23.58 32.18 48.53
C MET A 602 23.58 32.30 50.06
N VAL A 603 22.79 31.47 50.75
CA VAL A 603 22.76 31.48 52.24
C VAL A 603 24.12 30.96 52.79
N SER A 604 24.58 29.85 52.19
CA SER A 604 25.91 29.29 52.52
C SER A 604 27.04 30.21 52.17
N VAL A 605 27.00 30.81 50.95
CA VAL A 605 28.03 31.75 50.47
C VAL A 605 28.14 32.98 51.37
N ILE A 606 27.03 33.64 51.71
CA ILE A 606 26.99 34.79 52.58
C ILE A 606 27.47 34.44 54.00
N SER A 607 27.06 33.29 54.54
CA SER A 607 27.52 32.81 55.85
C SER A 607 29.04 32.57 55.88
N GLN A 608 29.56 31.90 54.84
CA GLN A 608 31.00 31.64 54.69
C GLN A 608 31.79 32.92 54.44
N LEU A 609 31.28 33.87 53.66
CA LEU A 609 31.89 35.16 53.41
C LEU A 609 32.04 35.93 54.73
N ASN A 610 30.95 36.04 55.50
CA ASN A 610 31.00 36.73 56.80
C ASN A 610 31.99 36.05 57.75
N ALA A 611 31.99 34.72 57.88
CA ALA A 611 32.93 34.00 58.72
C ALA A 611 34.40 34.20 58.29
N ARG A 612 34.66 34.22 57.00
CA ARG A 612 36.01 34.46 56.45
C ARG A 612 36.46 35.93 56.60
N GLN A 613 35.54 36.90 56.43
CA GLN A 613 35.82 38.33 56.70
C GLN A 613 36.24 38.52 58.13
N VAL A 614 35.48 38.00 59.10
CA VAL A 614 35.80 38.06 60.52
C VAL A 614 37.16 37.41 60.81
N SER A 615 37.42 36.22 60.25
CA SER A 615 38.70 35.52 60.37
C SER A 615 39.88 36.30 59.79
N TYR A 616 39.65 36.94 58.61
CA TYR A 616 40.66 37.77 57.96
C TYR A 616 40.99 39.03 58.75
N GLU A 617 39.95 39.74 59.28
CA GLU A 617 40.15 40.87 60.17
C GLU A 617 40.84 40.48 61.47
N ALA A 618 40.52 39.33 62.09
CA ALA A 618 41.19 38.83 63.25
C ALA A 618 42.66 38.52 62.96
N SER A 619 42.99 37.94 61.80
CA SER A 619 44.36 37.66 61.35
C SER A 619 45.14 38.93 61.13
N LEU A 620 44.54 39.98 60.56
CA LEU A 620 45.16 41.30 60.38
C LEU A 620 45.43 41.96 61.73
N ARG A 621 44.54 41.89 62.70
CA ARG A 621 44.71 42.39 64.06
C ARG A 621 45.86 41.65 64.80
N LEU A 622 45.95 40.33 64.66
CA LEU A 622 47.04 39.51 65.19
C LEU A 622 48.35 39.87 64.58
N LEU A 623 48.43 40.08 63.25
CA LEU A 623 49.67 40.52 62.57
C LEU A 623 50.06 41.94 63.02
N ALA A 624 49.13 42.87 63.17
CA ALA A 624 49.34 44.20 63.65
C ALA A 624 49.85 44.16 65.12
N SER A 625 49.27 43.33 66.00
CA SER A 625 49.79 43.15 67.37
C SER A 625 51.13 42.45 67.43
N ALA A 626 51.40 41.50 66.57
CA ALA A 626 52.71 40.84 66.48
C ALA A 626 53.81 41.79 65.98
N ASN A 627 53.50 42.69 65.02
CA ASN A 627 54.42 43.72 64.57
C ASN A 627 54.67 44.80 65.63
N GLN A 628 53.70 45.15 66.45
CA GLN A 628 53.88 46.06 67.61
C GLN A 628 54.76 45.41 68.68
N LEU A 629 54.63 44.14 68.99
CA LEU A 629 55.45 43.40 69.92
C LEU A 629 56.94 43.23 69.40
N SER A 630 57.13 43.08 68.09
CA SER A 630 58.44 43.01 67.46
C SER A 630 59.18 44.37 67.48
N LEU A 631 58.46 45.51 67.40
CA LEU A 631 59.07 46.84 67.48
C LEU A 631 59.48 47.21 68.89
N PHE A 632 58.75 46.71 69.95
CA PHE A 632 59.06 46.92 71.34
C PHE A 632 60.31 46.09 71.86
N ASN A 633 60.64 44.99 71.16
CA ASN A 633 61.81 44.15 71.49
C ASN A 633 63.09 44.65 70.81
N TYR A 634 63.11 45.71 69.97
CA TYR A 634 64.27 46.24 69.22
C TYR A 634 64.62 47.66 69.63
N LEU A 635 63.88 48.28 70.56
CA LEU A 635 64.17 49.50 71.28
C LEU A 635 64.64 49.18 72.70
#